data_57ac0ed5bfa9ba837377a9129ed7f298
#
_entry.id   57ac0ed5bfa9ba837377a9129ed7f298
#
_cell.length_a   1.000
_cell.length_b   1.000
_cell.length_c   1.000
_cell.angle_alpha   90.00
_cell.angle_beta   90.00
_cell.angle_gamma   90.00
#
_symmetry.space_group_name_H-M   'P 1'
#
loop_
_entity.id
_entity.type
_entity.pdbx_description
1 polymer ?
#
loop_
_entity_poly.entity_id
_entity_poly.type
_entity_poly.pdbx_seq_one_letter_code
_entity_poly.pdbx_strand_id
1 'polypeptide(L)'
;LDSGVVDANGNPNYVKNIESTAKKLKSVLGDEVDEKTLIKIMKSAKKAGKSQTELGAGTKRIKKSAMKEIKKLKIDGIGFIDAVSRYYPATPYSSNLVGFAAFDEETQSIEGKMGLELSLNELLKGKNGSEQYQQTVDGSKLPGTTKVIEQAKNGNDVVLTLDSSLQSTVESQLQATMENENAKSAWCIVMEVETGKVLAWASYPTFDQNEHKEIPSYQDAISTSTYEPGSVMKPFTYAIAMDTNVYPYNQTFQSYQFWYNYDPNTAKISRVAIGTKTPYPYIADALDEDFGTITFDQGLAFSSNVGICELLANYVNYSQYCDYLDKFGFFQKVNTPYVAQSLGVKNVGLPTDYLSTGFGQASSITVLQLCQAYTSIFNDGTMMRPYVIDSIVDSDTGQTVKKYKKKAVGTPISSQSAKEVQELMSHVTDEGASGHRFKMDGIDLLMKTGTAQIYNENLGKYDPDYHTSSVMAAAPANDPKVMVYYGLVSTNITSYSAEPFKKIMRDTLQTYGVSSTPTTQTEDTYEKWESYSMPSLVNHTIDYAHEKMKDKKVHFEVIGDGTSVVGQYPDANITINSNDRIFVLTNGSKITMPNMTGWTRKDITVFWQLTGIGIKTSGYGKVTSQNVEEGTTISTDTKIEVTLE
;
A
#
# COMPACT_ATOMS: atom_id res chain seq x y z
N LEU A 1 16.03 -36.82 -26.08
CA LEU A 1 17.41 -37.31 -26.02
C LEU A 1 17.60 -38.66 -26.75
N ASP A 2 16.52 -39.35 -27.09
CA ASP A 2 16.53 -40.58 -27.87
C ASP A 2 16.70 -40.23 -29.35
N SER A 3 17.74 -40.80 -29.99
CA SER A 3 18.08 -40.54 -31.41
C SER A 3 17.13 -41.20 -32.41
N GLY A 4 16.16 -42.00 -31.96
CA GLY A 4 15.16 -42.64 -32.81
C GLY A 4 13.82 -41.90 -32.90
N VAL A 5 13.60 -40.84 -32.11
CA VAL A 5 12.32 -40.12 -32.07
C VAL A 5 12.26 -39.06 -33.17
N VAL A 6 11.26 -39.15 -34.04
CA VAL A 6 10.96 -38.18 -35.09
C VAL A 6 9.51 -37.67 -34.94
N ASP A 7 9.26 -36.46 -35.40
CA ASP A 7 7.88 -35.89 -35.47
C ASP A 7 7.08 -36.53 -36.63
N ALA A 8 5.80 -36.16 -36.77
CA ALA A 8 4.91 -36.62 -37.80
C ALA A 8 5.41 -36.34 -39.23
N ASN A 9 6.34 -35.41 -39.40
CA ASN A 9 6.95 -35.03 -40.69
C ASN A 9 8.34 -35.67 -40.91
N GLY A 10 8.76 -36.56 -40.02
CA GLY A 10 10.07 -37.22 -40.09
C GLY A 10 11.26 -36.38 -39.61
N ASN A 11 11.02 -35.22 -39.02
CA ASN A 11 12.09 -34.40 -38.43
C ASN A 11 12.53 -34.97 -37.08
N PRO A 12 13.83 -34.88 -36.76
CA PRO A 12 14.33 -35.36 -35.46
C PRO A 12 13.69 -34.62 -34.29
N ASN A 13 12.99 -35.32 -33.41
CA ASN A 13 12.42 -34.81 -32.18
C ASN A 13 13.34 -35.11 -30.99
N TYR A 14 14.65 -34.88 -31.15
CA TYR A 14 15.68 -35.08 -30.13
C TYR A 14 16.80 -34.04 -30.26
N VAL A 15 17.51 -33.78 -29.15
CA VAL A 15 18.66 -32.85 -29.15
C VAL A 15 19.86 -33.49 -29.88
N LYS A 16 20.15 -33.02 -31.10
CA LYS A 16 21.25 -33.49 -31.94
C LYS A 16 22.62 -33.10 -31.39
N ASN A 17 22.77 -31.87 -30.92
CA ASN A 17 24.02 -31.33 -30.42
C ASN A 17 23.79 -30.59 -29.10
N ILE A 18 24.22 -31.22 -28.01
CA ILE A 18 24.01 -30.73 -26.64
C ILE A 18 24.70 -29.40 -26.41
N GLU A 19 25.94 -29.23 -26.88
CA GLU A 19 26.73 -28.02 -26.68
C GLU A 19 26.11 -26.83 -27.43
N SER A 20 25.74 -27.02 -28.70
CA SER A 20 25.04 -25.98 -29.48
C SER A 20 23.69 -25.62 -28.89
N THR A 21 22.93 -26.61 -28.40
CA THR A 21 21.64 -26.37 -27.74
C THR A 21 21.82 -25.54 -26.48
N ALA A 22 22.78 -25.90 -25.61
CA ALA A 22 23.06 -25.15 -24.38
C ALA A 22 23.46 -23.70 -24.68
N LYS A 23 24.32 -23.48 -25.66
CA LYS A 23 24.75 -22.14 -26.09
C LYS A 23 23.59 -21.30 -26.62
N LYS A 24 22.71 -21.87 -27.44
CA LYS A 24 21.51 -21.18 -27.96
C LYS A 24 20.51 -20.84 -26.84
N LEU A 25 20.29 -21.75 -25.88
CA LEU A 25 19.43 -21.48 -24.73
C LEU A 25 20.02 -20.35 -23.85
N LYS A 26 21.33 -20.40 -23.58
CA LYS A 26 22.04 -19.34 -22.85
C LYS A 26 21.92 -17.97 -23.52
N SER A 27 21.95 -17.91 -24.86
CA SER A 27 21.83 -16.63 -25.59
C SER A 27 20.47 -15.95 -25.45
N VAL A 28 19.41 -16.70 -25.11
CA VAL A 28 18.06 -16.15 -24.90
C VAL A 28 17.77 -15.96 -23.41
N LEU A 29 18.17 -16.92 -22.56
CA LEU A 29 17.86 -16.94 -21.14
C LEU A 29 18.86 -16.14 -20.28
N GLY A 30 19.96 -15.69 -20.87
CA GLY A 30 20.94 -14.86 -20.19
C GLY A 30 21.54 -15.55 -18.95
N ASP A 31 21.71 -14.78 -17.89
CA ASP A 31 22.33 -15.26 -16.64
C ASP A 31 21.43 -16.16 -15.79
N GLU A 32 20.17 -16.33 -16.17
CA GLU A 32 19.27 -17.29 -15.53
C GLU A 32 19.75 -18.76 -15.68
N VAL A 33 20.56 -19.07 -16.70
CA VAL A 33 21.08 -20.39 -16.94
C VAL A 33 22.60 -20.40 -17.09
N ASP A 34 23.25 -21.46 -16.58
CA ASP A 34 24.66 -21.72 -16.81
C ASP A 34 24.81 -22.78 -17.92
N GLU A 35 25.58 -22.45 -18.96
CA GLU A 35 25.78 -23.33 -20.12
C GLU A 35 26.37 -24.68 -19.72
N LYS A 36 27.34 -24.71 -18.80
CA LYS A 36 27.98 -25.95 -18.32
C LYS A 36 26.98 -26.84 -17.59
N THR A 37 26.10 -26.22 -16.79
CA THR A 37 25.03 -26.93 -16.07
C THR A 37 24.04 -27.56 -17.03
N LEU A 38 23.58 -26.81 -18.05
CA LEU A 38 22.69 -27.35 -19.09
C LEU A 38 23.33 -28.56 -19.82
N ILE A 39 24.58 -28.43 -20.20
CA ILE A 39 25.35 -29.54 -20.85
C ILE A 39 25.41 -30.74 -19.91
N LYS A 40 25.73 -30.54 -18.63
CA LYS A 40 25.83 -31.63 -17.63
C LYS A 40 24.49 -32.36 -17.48
N ILE A 41 23.37 -31.63 -17.37
CA ILE A 41 22.03 -32.21 -17.24
C ILE A 41 21.69 -33.04 -18.46
N MET A 42 21.84 -32.51 -19.68
CA MET A 42 21.54 -33.22 -20.92
C MET A 42 22.42 -34.46 -21.12
N LYS A 43 23.73 -34.36 -20.85
CA LYS A 43 24.65 -35.49 -20.93
C LYS A 43 24.31 -36.59 -19.91
N SER A 44 23.98 -36.20 -18.67
CA SER A 44 23.60 -37.14 -17.62
C SER A 44 22.31 -37.89 -17.96
N ALA A 45 21.30 -37.16 -18.45
CA ALA A 45 20.03 -37.73 -18.86
C ALA A 45 20.20 -38.69 -20.06
N LYS A 46 21.04 -38.33 -21.05
CA LYS A 46 21.38 -39.19 -22.19
C LYS A 46 22.08 -40.46 -21.74
N LYS A 47 23.07 -40.36 -20.81
CA LYS A 47 23.76 -41.51 -20.23
C LYS A 47 22.82 -42.44 -19.47
N ALA A 48 21.80 -41.88 -18.80
CA ALA A 48 20.80 -42.64 -18.07
C ALA A 48 19.67 -43.21 -18.95
N GLY A 49 19.75 -43.07 -20.29
CA GLY A 49 18.75 -43.58 -21.23
C GLY A 49 17.39 -42.90 -21.13
N LYS A 50 17.30 -41.67 -20.60
CA LYS A 50 16.04 -40.95 -20.49
C LYS A 50 15.60 -40.42 -21.85
N SER A 51 14.33 -40.63 -22.21
CA SER A 51 13.72 -40.09 -23.42
C SER A 51 13.57 -38.58 -23.37
N GLN A 52 13.27 -38.04 -22.18
CA GLN A 52 13.15 -36.59 -21.93
C GLN A 52 13.72 -36.21 -20.56
N THR A 53 14.06 -34.94 -20.38
CA THR A 53 14.49 -34.37 -19.10
C THR A 53 14.19 -32.88 -19.01
N GLU A 54 13.87 -32.39 -17.83
CA GLU A 54 13.85 -30.96 -17.52
C GLU A 54 15.29 -30.43 -17.45
N LEU A 55 15.48 -29.18 -17.87
CA LEU A 55 16.82 -28.57 -17.96
C LEU A 55 17.23 -27.82 -16.67
N GLY A 56 16.42 -27.92 -15.62
CA GLY A 56 16.74 -27.39 -14.29
C GLY A 56 16.34 -25.92 -14.08
N ALA A 57 16.89 -25.34 -13.02
CA ALA A 57 16.63 -23.95 -12.65
C ALA A 57 16.98 -22.98 -13.80
N GLY A 58 16.26 -21.87 -13.90
CA GLY A 58 16.41 -20.88 -14.97
C GLY A 58 15.75 -21.26 -16.30
N THR A 59 15.35 -22.53 -16.49
CA THR A 59 14.55 -22.98 -17.63
C THR A 59 13.08 -23.23 -17.28
N LYS A 60 12.76 -23.15 -15.98
CA LYS A 60 11.38 -23.27 -15.48
C LYS A 60 10.70 -21.93 -15.49
N ARG A 61 9.41 -21.89 -15.87
CA ARG A 61 8.57 -20.69 -15.88
C ARG A 61 9.16 -19.49 -16.61
N ILE A 62 9.82 -19.76 -17.72
CA ILE A 62 10.36 -18.72 -18.58
C ILE A 62 9.24 -17.82 -19.11
N LYS A 63 9.54 -16.53 -19.26
CA LYS A 63 8.60 -15.57 -19.84
C LYS A 63 8.14 -16.02 -21.24
N LYS A 64 6.89 -15.76 -21.60
CA LYS A 64 6.32 -16.12 -22.90
C LYS A 64 7.14 -15.56 -24.08
N SER A 65 7.75 -14.38 -23.90
CA SER A 65 8.68 -13.78 -24.86
C SER A 65 9.92 -14.65 -25.06
N ALA A 66 10.57 -15.11 -23.98
CA ALA A 66 11.74 -16.00 -24.09
C ALA A 66 11.39 -17.34 -24.75
N MET A 67 10.22 -17.93 -24.42
CA MET A 67 9.72 -19.11 -25.13
C MET A 67 9.60 -18.87 -26.65
N LYS A 68 9.02 -17.73 -27.06
CA LYS A 68 8.89 -17.37 -28.48
C LYS A 68 10.25 -17.23 -29.16
N GLU A 69 11.23 -16.57 -28.51
CA GLU A 69 12.59 -16.44 -29.05
C GLU A 69 13.29 -17.81 -29.16
N ILE A 70 13.15 -18.69 -28.17
CA ILE A 70 13.69 -20.05 -28.25
C ILE A 70 13.04 -20.83 -29.40
N LYS A 71 11.72 -20.71 -29.61
CA LYS A 71 11.01 -21.34 -30.75
C LYS A 71 11.55 -20.84 -32.11
N LYS A 72 11.89 -19.56 -32.24
CA LYS A 72 12.49 -18.99 -33.47
C LYS A 72 13.86 -19.61 -33.79
N LEU A 73 14.61 -20.03 -32.77
CA LEU A 73 15.93 -20.68 -32.99
C LEU A 73 15.83 -22.09 -33.56
N LYS A 74 14.62 -22.65 -33.67
CA LYS A 74 14.33 -23.99 -34.23
C LYS A 74 15.31 -25.06 -33.74
N ILE A 75 15.39 -25.20 -32.41
CA ILE A 75 16.29 -26.16 -31.75
C ILE A 75 15.59 -27.52 -31.70
N ASP A 76 16.14 -28.49 -32.39
CA ASP A 76 15.59 -29.85 -32.40
C ASP A 76 15.54 -30.44 -30.97
N GLY A 77 14.45 -31.10 -30.64
CA GLY A 77 14.27 -31.81 -29.38
C GLY A 77 14.03 -30.94 -28.16
N ILE A 78 13.77 -29.64 -28.32
CA ILE A 78 13.32 -28.76 -27.24
C ILE A 78 11.80 -28.63 -27.28
N GLY A 79 11.14 -29.11 -26.23
CA GLY A 79 9.72 -28.98 -25.97
C GLY A 79 9.46 -28.00 -24.83
N PHE A 80 8.20 -27.55 -24.72
CA PHE A 80 7.73 -26.69 -23.67
C PHE A 80 6.53 -27.33 -22.98
N ILE A 81 6.46 -27.18 -21.68
CA ILE A 81 5.31 -27.58 -20.85
C ILE A 81 4.70 -26.30 -20.31
N ASP A 82 3.38 -26.20 -20.38
CA ASP A 82 2.68 -25.06 -19.80
C ASP A 82 2.87 -25.05 -18.29
N ALA A 83 3.14 -23.87 -17.76
CA ALA A 83 3.32 -23.64 -16.34
C ALA A 83 2.61 -22.34 -15.95
N VAL A 84 2.15 -22.28 -14.72
CA VAL A 84 1.56 -21.08 -14.14
C VAL A 84 2.58 -20.29 -13.33
N SER A 85 2.46 -18.96 -13.33
CA SER A 85 3.22 -18.06 -12.46
C SER A 85 2.32 -16.95 -11.96
N ARG A 86 2.65 -16.38 -10.80
CA ARG A 86 2.01 -15.16 -10.33
C ARG A 86 2.57 -13.97 -11.12
N TYR A 87 1.70 -13.07 -11.53
CA TYR A 87 2.08 -11.85 -12.24
C TYR A 87 1.40 -10.64 -11.62
N TYR A 88 2.18 -9.57 -11.41
CA TYR A 88 1.75 -8.32 -10.80
C TYR A 88 1.78 -7.20 -11.84
N PRO A 89 0.66 -6.91 -12.51
CA PRO A 89 0.63 -5.98 -13.65
C PRO A 89 0.89 -4.53 -13.24
N ALA A 90 0.56 -4.16 -12.00
CA ALA A 90 0.69 -2.79 -11.49
C ALA A 90 1.93 -2.58 -10.60
N THR A 91 2.90 -3.49 -10.62
CA THR A 91 4.09 -3.42 -9.76
C THR A 91 4.97 -2.18 -10.03
N PRO A 92 5.59 -1.58 -9.00
CA PRO A 92 5.29 -1.78 -7.59
C PRO A 92 3.95 -1.14 -7.21
N TYR A 93 3.11 -1.85 -6.47
CA TYR A 93 1.80 -1.37 -6.05
C TYR A 93 1.47 -1.96 -4.68
N SER A 94 1.50 -1.13 -3.64
CA SER A 94 1.31 -1.55 -2.24
C SER A 94 2.13 -2.81 -1.90
N SER A 95 3.38 -2.87 -2.36
CA SER A 95 4.17 -4.10 -2.44
C SER A 95 4.34 -4.78 -1.08
N ASN A 96 4.54 -4.00 -0.01
CA ASN A 96 4.73 -4.54 1.34
C ASN A 96 3.43 -5.11 1.92
N LEU A 97 2.27 -4.53 1.60
CA LEU A 97 0.97 -5.05 2.01
C LEU A 97 0.55 -6.27 1.18
N VAL A 98 0.55 -6.14 -0.15
CA VAL A 98 0.15 -7.22 -1.06
C VAL A 98 1.14 -8.39 -0.97
N GLY A 99 2.43 -8.08 -0.94
CA GLY A 99 3.47 -9.09 -0.95
C GLY A 99 3.62 -9.75 -2.31
N PHE A 100 4.08 -10.99 -2.30
CA PHE A 100 4.24 -11.80 -3.51
C PHE A 100 4.05 -13.28 -3.23
N ALA A 101 3.72 -14.02 -4.28
CA ALA A 101 3.70 -15.47 -4.32
C ALA A 101 4.70 -15.98 -5.35
N ALA A 102 5.32 -17.11 -5.08
CA ALA A 102 6.28 -17.75 -5.95
C ALA A 102 6.03 -19.25 -5.99
N PHE A 103 6.54 -19.89 -7.02
CA PHE A 103 6.46 -21.34 -7.11
C PHE A 103 7.35 -22.01 -6.06
N ASP A 104 6.79 -22.99 -5.41
CA ASP A 104 7.45 -23.81 -4.41
C ASP A 104 7.74 -25.19 -4.98
N GLU A 105 9.02 -25.61 -4.95
CA GLU A 105 9.46 -26.88 -5.53
C GLU A 105 9.04 -28.10 -4.68
N GLU A 106 8.76 -27.91 -3.38
CA GLU A 106 8.33 -29.00 -2.49
C GLU A 106 6.84 -29.28 -2.68
N THR A 107 6.03 -28.25 -2.70
CA THR A 107 4.56 -28.38 -2.85
C THR A 107 4.12 -28.46 -4.31
N GLN A 108 5.01 -28.16 -5.27
CA GLN A 108 4.74 -28.08 -6.70
C GLN A 108 3.57 -27.14 -7.04
N SER A 109 3.40 -26.08 -6.26
CA SER A 109 2.33 -25.07 -6.40
C SER A 109 2.86 -23.64 -6.25
N ILE A 110 2.02 -22.65 -6.60
CA ILE A 110 2.29 -21.26 -6.29
C ILE A 110 1.92 -21.03 -4.83
N GLU A 111 2.87 -20.57 -4.02
CA GLU A 111 2.70 -20.32 -2.59
C GLU A 111 3.01 -18.86 -2.28
N GLY A 112 2.16 -18.24 -1.46
CA GLY A 112 2.39 -16.89 -0.93
C GLY A 112 3.64 -16.85 -0.05
N LYS A 113 4.49 -15.86 -0.25
CA LYS A 113 5.77 -15.73 0.47
C LYS A 113 5.82 -14.50 1.37
N MET A 114 4.99 -13.50 1.11
CA MET A 114 4.94 -12.24 1.86
C MET A 114 3.55 -11.61 1.79
N GLY A 115 3.21 -10.76 2.75
CA GLY A 115 2.03 -9.89 2.75
C GLY A 115 0.70 -10.64 2.72
N LEU A 116 -0.27 -10.07 2.03
CA LEU A 116 -1.59 -10.68 1.84
C LEU A 116 -1.54 -11.97 1.03
N GLU A 117 -0.62 -12.09 0.06
CA GLU A 117 -0.40 -13.33 -0.69
C GLU A 117 -0.07 -14.50 0.25
N LEU A 118 0.78 -14.26 1.28
CA LEU A 118 1.09 -15.27 2.29
C LEU A 118 -0.11 -15.53 3.20
N SER A 119 -0.72 -14.48 3.74
CA SER A 119 -1.78 -14.60 4.73
C SER A 119 -3.07 -15.21 4.16
N LEU A 120 -3.31 -15.05 2.86
CA LEU A 120 -4.46 -15.55 2.12
C LEU A 120 -4.14 -16.78 1.27
N ASN A 121 -2.93 -17.34 1.37
CA ASN A 121 -2.46 -18.41 0.50
C ASN A 121 -3.48 -19.55 0.34
N GLU A 122 -4.06 -20.06 1.44
CA GLU A 122 -5.03 -21.14 1.41
C GLU A 122 -6.34 -20.79 0.67
N LEU A 123 -6.66 -19.49 0.58
CA LEU A 123 -7.83 -19.02 -0.16
C LEU A 123 -7.53 -18.79 -1.64
N LEU A 124 -6.29 -18.41 -1.96
CA LEU A 124 -5.89 -18.00 -3.31
C LEU A 124 -5.41 -19.18 -4.18
N LYS A 125 -4.80 -20.21 -3.59
CA LYS A 125 -4.07 -21.24 -4.34
C LYS A 125 -4.94 -22.28 -5.06
N GLY A 126 -6.20 -22.41 -4.72
CA GLY A 126 -7.08 -23.43 -5.30
C GLY A 126 -6.66 -24.88 -4.99
N LYS A 127 -7.14 -25.83 -5.79
CA LYS A 127 -6.80 -27.25 -5.68
C LYS A 127 -6.54 -27.83 -7.07
N ASN A 128 -5.42 -28.54 -7.23
CA ASN A 128 -5.12 -29.25 -8.46
C ASN A 128 -6.10 -30.40 -8.66
N GLY A 129 -6.56 -30.56 -9.90
CA GLY A 129 -7.27 -31.75 -10.34
C GLY A 129 -6.32 -32.90 -10.73
N SER A 130 -6.88 -34.04 -11.01
CA SER A 130 -6.14 -35.19 -11.56
C SER A 130 -6.92 -35.83 -12.70
N GLU A 131 -6.19 -36.27 -13.74
CA GLU A 131 -6.73 -37.00 -14.87
C GLU A 131 -5.88 -38.21 -15.21
N GLN A 132 -6.52 -39.22 -15.72
CA GLN A 132 -5.89 -40.45 -16.22
C GLN A 132 -6.18 -40.59 -17.73
N TYR A 133 -5.17 -40.91 -18.52
CA TYR A 133 -5.30 -41.10 -19.96
C TYR A 133 -4.31 -42.17 -20.46
N GLN A 134 -4.58 -42.70 -21.64
CA GLN A 134 -3.62 -43.56 -22.32
C GLN A 134 -2.66 -42.71 -23.14
N GLN A 135 -1.40 -43.11 -23.18
CA GLN A 135 -0.36 -42.47 -23.98
C GLN A 135 0.08 -43.33 -25.16
N THR A 136 0.42 -42.71 -26.24
CA THR A 136 1.17 -43.28 -27.34
C THR A 136 2.64 -43.47 -26.94
N VAL A 137 3.41 -44.25 -27.71
CA VAL A 137 4.83 -44.54 -27.43
C VAL A 137 5.68 -43.24 -27.40
N ASP A 138 5.27 -42.19 -28.11
CA ASP A 138 5.92 -40.89 -28.13
C ASP A 138 5.46 -39.95 -26.99
N GLY A 139 4.59 -40.43 -26.07
CA GLY A 139 4.13 -39.68 -24.92
C GLY A 139 2.90 -38.79 -25.18
N SER A 140 2.33 -38.79 -26.38
CA SER A 140 1.12 -38.02 -26.70
C SER A 140 -0.12 -38.64 -26.08
N LYS A 141 -1.07 -37.84 -25.63
CA LYS A 141 -2.39 -38.32 -25.14
C LYS A 141 -3.16 -38.96 -26.29
N LEU A 142 -3.69 -40.12 -26.08
CA LEU A 142 -4.64 -40.76 -27.02
C LEU A 142 -5.99 -40.06 -26.94
N PRO A 143 -6.52 -39.53 -28.05
CA PRO A 143 -7.83 -38.86 -28.06
C PRO A 143 -8.95 -39.79 -27.53
N GLY A 144 -9.83 -39.24 -26.71
CA GLY A 144 -10.98 -39.97 -26.15
C GLY A 144 -10.68 -40.89 -24.99
N THR A 145 -9.41 -41.00 -24.52
CA THR A 145 -9.04 -41.87 -23.39
C THR A 145 -8.91 -41.16 -22.05
N THR A 146 -9.04 -39.81 -22.04
CA THR A 146 -8.92 -39.01 -20.83
C THR A 146 -10.11 -39.21 -19.91
N LYS A 147 -9.83 -39.58 -18.65
CA LYS A 147 -10.80 -39.65 -17.57
C LYS A 147 -10.37 -38.68 -16.47
N VAL A 148 -11.21 -37.70 -16.17
CA VAL A 148 -11.02 -36.82 -15.01
C VAL A 148 -11.29 -37.65 -13.75
N ILE A 149 -10.30 -37.74 -12.87
CA ILE A 149 -10.40 -38.43 -11.59
C ILE A 149 -10.85 -37.45 -10.51
N GLU A 150 -10.26 -36.26 -10.52
CA GLU A 150 -10.60 -35.16 -9.60
C GLU A 150 -10.67 -33.85 -10.39
N GLN A 151 -11.73 -33.08 -10.20
CA GLN A 151 -11.89 -31.78 -10.84
C GLN A 151 -10.92 -30.76 -10.19
N ALA A 152 -10.20 -30.00 -11.02
CA ALA A 152 -9.48 -28.84 -10.53
C ALA A 152 -10.46 -27.81 -9.98
N LYS A 153 -10.07 -27.11 -8.91
CA LYS A 153 -10.86 -26.01 -8.32
C LYS A 153 -9.98 -24.78 -8.24
N ASN A 154 -10.46 -23.67 -8.82
CA ASN A 154 -9.77 -22.39 -8.74
C ASN A 154 -9.74 -21.85 -7.29
N GLY A 155 -8.75 -21.05 -6.96
CA GLY A 155 -8.74 -20.26 -5.73
C GLY A 155 -9.74 -19.12 -5.81
N ASN A 156 -9.97 -18.46 -4.69
CA ASN A 156 -10.86 -17.30 -4.65
C ASN A 156 -10.15 -16.04 -5.13
N ASP A 157 -10.93 -15.06 -5.58
CA ASP A 157 -10.47 -13.70 -5.80
C ASP A 157 -10.62 -12.88 -4.51
N VAL A 158 -9.70 -11.97 -4.28
CA VAL A 158 -9.73 -11.06 -3.13
C VAL A 158 -9.78 -9.63 -3.64
N VAL A 159 -10.88 -8.95 -3.30
CA VAL A 159 -11.08 -7.53 -3.64
C VAL A 159 -10.63 -6.68 -2.46
N LEU A 160 -9.68 -5.77 -2.72
CA LEU A 160 -9.18 -4.85 -1.70
C LEU A 160 -10.03 -3.57 -1.65
N THR A 161 -9.90 -2.84 -0.55
CA THR A 161 -10.56 -1.54 -0.36
C THR A 161 -9.76 -0.39 -0.97
N LEU A 162 -8.54 -0.65 -1.42
CA LEU A 162 -7.66 0.38 -1.96
C LEU A 162 -8.27 1.03 -3.21
N ASP A 163 -8.29 2.34 -3.23
CA ASP A 163 -8.56 3.11 -4.43
C ASP A 163 -7.29 3.20 -5.28
N SER A 164 -7.34 2.68 -6.50
CA SER A 164 -6.13 2.54 -7.31
C SER A 164 -5.56 3.86 -7.82
N SER A 165 -6.40 4.87 -8.02
CA SER A 165 -5.94 6.22 -8.42
C SER A 165 -5.22 6.89 -7.25
N LEU A 166 -5.85 6.84 -6.06
CA LEU A 166 -5.28 7.40 -4.84
C LEU A 166 -3.99 6.65 -4.43
N GLN A 167 -3.98 5.31 -4.53
CA GLN A 167 -2.78 4.52 -4.26
C GLN A 167 -1.62 4.93 -5.18
N SER A 168 -1.89 5.16 -6.47
CA SER A 168 -0.88 5.63 -7.42
C SER A 168 -0.34 7.02 -7.06
N THR A 169 -1.22 7.94 -6.64
CA THR A 169 -0.79 9.26 -6.13
C THR A 169 0.10 9.10 -4.90
N VAL A 170 -0.32 8.29 -3.92
CA VAL A 170 0.45 8.06 -2.70
C VAL A 170 1.84 7.50 -3.03
N GLU A 171 1.94 6.51 -3.89
CA GLU A 171 3.24 5.93 -4.26
C GLU A 171 4.14 6.90 -5.01
N SER A 172 3.57 7.68 -5.94
CA SER A 172 4.32 8.75 -6.63
C SER A 172 4.88 9.78 -5.65
N GLN A 173 4.07 10.22 -4.69
CA GLN A 173 4.49 11.21 -3.70
C GLN A 173 5.52 10.65 -2.71
N LEU A 174 5.41 9.38 -2.32
CA LEU A 174 6.43 8.74 -1.48
C LEU A 174 7.74 8.53 -2.22
N GLN A 175 7.69 8.16 -3.50
CA GLN A 175 8.91 8.07 -4.33
C GLN A 175 9.61 9.44 -4.41
N ALA A 176 8.87 10.51 -4.71
CA ALA A 176 9.41 11.86 -4.72
C ALA A 176 9.99 12.26 -3.35
N THR A 177 9.36 11.84 -2.25
CA THR A 177 9.88 12.06 -0.90
C THR A 177 11.21 11.34 -0.67
N MET A 178 11.32 10.07 -1.06
CA MET A 178 12.56 9.30 -0.95
C MET A 178 13.73 10.00 -1.68
N GLU A 179 13.46 10.50 -2.89
CA GLU A 179 14.46 11.15 -3.73
C GLU A 179 14.82 12.56 -3.24
N ASN A 180 13.82 13.42 -3.02
CA ASN A 180 14.04 14.83 -2.71
C ASN A 180 14.55 15.06 -1.29
N GLU A 181 14.13 14.24 -0.32
CA GLU A 181 14.52 14.36 1.08
C GLU A 181 15.68 13.42 1.46
N ASN A 182 16.20 12.65 0.50
CA ASN A 182 17.19 11.59 0.76
C ASN A 182 16.78 10.72 1.96
N ALA A 183 15.49 10.35 1.98
CA ALA A 183 14.90 9.64 3.09
C ALA A 183 15.34 8.16 3.13
N LYS A 184 15.54 7.61 4.32
CA LYS A 184 15.77 6.16 4.51
C LYS A 184 14.52 5.33 4.34
N SER A 185 13.38 5.89 4.76
CA SER A 185 12.06 5.28 4.61
C SER A 185 10.98 6.35 4.58
N ALA A 186 9.83 5.98 4.00
CA ALA A 186 8.64 6.82 4.02
C ALA A 186 7.39 5.94 4.00
N TRP A 187 6.28 6.43 4.52
CA TRP A 187 5.01 5.72 4.51
C TRP A 187 3.83 6.68 4.41
N CYS A 188 2.75 6.15 3.89
CA CYS A 188 1.46 6.86 3.92
C CYS A 188 0.31 5.85 3.97
N ILE A 189 -0.65 6.14 4.83
CA ILE A 189 -1.94 5.46 4.88
C ILE A 189 -3.05 6.49 4.79
N VAL A 190 -4.06 6.19 3.98
CA VAL A 190 -5.28 7.00 3.81
C VAL A 190 -6.48 6.15 4.21
N MET A 191 -7.34 6.68 5.07
CA MET A 191 -8.50 5.95 5.58
C MET A 191 -9.76 6.81 5.62
N GLU A 192 -10.91 6.16 5.45
CA GLU A 192 -12.20 6.71 5.86
C GLU A 192 -12.33 6.72 7.38
N VAL A 193 -12.69 7.87 7.92
CA VAL A 193 -12.82 8.06 9.37
C VAL A 193 -13.97 7.24 9.96
N GLU A 194 -15.17 7.34 9.37
CA GLU A 194 -16.40 6.70 9.86
C GLU A 194 -16.38 5.17 9.78
N THR A 195 -15.65 4.60 8.84
CA THR A 195 -15.72 3.16 8.54
C THR A 195 -14.46 2.38 8.92
N GLY A 196 -13.32 3.05 8.98
CA GLY A 196 -12.01 2.41 9.08
C GLY A 196 -11.54 1.76 7.78
N LYS A 197 -12.22 2.04 6.65
CA LYS A 197 -11.84 1.54 5.33
C LYS A 197 -10.53 2.18 4.88
N VAL A 198 -9.55 1.36 4.55
CA VAL A 198 -8.26 1.84 4.04
C VAL A 198 -8.35 2.07 2.54
N LEU A 199 -8.00 3.25 2.09
CA LEU A 199 -8.10 3.70 0.69
C LEU A 199 -6.75 3.68 -0.03
N ALA A 200 -5.66 3.92 0.71
CA ALA A 200 -4.31 3.76 0.21
C ALA A 200 -3.38 3.30 1.34
N TRP A 201 -2.37 2.50 0.96
CA TRP A 201 -1.39 1.93 1.88
C TRP A 201 -0.07 1.74 1.14
N ALA A 202 0.92 2.55 1.45
CA ALA A 202 2.24 2.42 0.86
C ALA A 202 3.34 2.65 1.89
N SER A 203 4.41 1.88 1.77
CA SER A 203 5.64 2.02 2.54
C SER A 203 6.87 1.87 1.65
N TYR A 204 7.90 2.66 1.91
CA TYR A 204 9.15 2.69 1.19
C TYR A 204 10.32 2.42 2.15
N PRO A 205 11.38 1.71 1.69
CA PRO A 205 11.60 1.25 0.32
C PRO A 205 10.61 0.19 -0.13
N THR A 206 10.22 0.26 -1.41
CA THR A 206 9.34 -0.70 -2.09
C THR A 206 10.14 -1.65 -2.99
N PHE A 207 9.48 -2.62 -3.63
CA PHE A 207 10.13 -3.57 -4.54
C PHE A 207 9.18 -3.99 -5.67
N ASP A 208 9.76 -4.45 -6.79
CA ASP A 208 9.00 -5.07 -7.87
C ASP A 208 8.60 -6.49 -7.49
N GLN A 209 7.30 -6.74 -7.36
CA GLN A 209 6.74 -8.05 -6.98
C GLN A 209 6.97 -9.14 -8.03
N ASN A 210 7.34 -8.79 -9.27
CA ASN A 210 7.74 -9.74 -10.31
C ASN A 210 9.24 -10.11 -10.26
N GLU A 211 10.06 -9.34 -9.50
CA GLU A 211 11.52 -9.50 -9.40
C GLU A 211 11.90 -9.73 -7.93
N HIS A 212 11.94 -10.97 -7.48
CA HIS A 212 12.11 -11.33 -6.05
C HIS A 212 13.55 -11.32 -5.54
N LYS A 213 14.53 -10.83 -6.32
CA LYS A 213 15.95 -11.05 -6.04
C LYS A 213 16.53 -10.13 -4.97
N GLU A 214 16.00 -8.91 -4.82
CA GLU A 214 16.55 -7.89 -3.92
C GLU A 214 15.42 -7.15 -3.20
N ILE A 215 14.78 -7.82 -2.23
CA ILE A 215 13.73 -7.21 -1.41
C ILE A 215 14.40 -6.40 -0.29
N PRO A 216 14.25 -5.06 -0.27
CA PRO A 216 14.95 -4.20 0.68
C PRO A 216 14.54 -4.46 2.13
N SER A 217 13.26 -4.79 2.35
CA SER A 217 12.70 -5.11 3.65
C SER A 217 11.50 -6.03 3.52
N TYR A 218 11.43 -7.04 4.39
CA TYR A 218 10.25 -7.87 4.58
C TYR A 218 9.27 -7.28 5.61
N GLN A 219 9.64 -6.17 6.24
CA GLN A 219 8.79 -5.45 7.18
C GLN A 219 8.00 -4.37 6.44
N ASP A 220 6.74 -4.24 6.80
CA ASP A 220 5.88 -3.15 6.38
C ASP A 220 5.92 -2.03 7.44
N ALA A 221 6.28 -0.82 7.04
CA ALA A 221 6.40 0.32 7.94
C ALA A 221 5.08 0.68 8.65
N ILE A 222 3.94 0.26 8.09
CA ILE A 222 2.61 0.61 8.63
C ILE A 222 2.14 -0.38 9.70
N SER A 223 2.38 -1.68 9.49
CA SER A 223 1.77 -2.71 10.34
C SER A 223 2.75 -3.54 11.17
N THR A 224 3.99 -3.72 10.70
CA THR A 224 4.97 -4.60 11.36
C THR A 224 6.17 -3.88 11.95
N SER A 225 6.53 -2.69 11.44
CA SER A 225 7.55 -1.86 12.05
C SER A 225 6.96 -1.05 13.21
N THR A 226 7.69 -0.98 14.32
CA THR A 226 7.34 -0.15 15.46
C THR A 226 8.29 1.04 15.56
N TYR A 227 7.79 2.16 16.00
CA TYR A 227 8.53 3.40 16.10
C TYR A 227 7.97 4.27 17.24
N GLU A 228 8.74 5.21 17.71
CA GLU A 228 8.30 6.26 18.62
C GLU A 228 7.54 7.32 17.83
N PRO A 229 6.22 7.51 18.03
CA PRO A 229 5.39 8.34 17.15
C PRO A 229 5.65 9.84 17.25
N GLY A 230 6.28 10.28 18.34
CA GLY A 230 6.52 11.68 18.63
C GLY A 230 5.22 12.47 18.85
N SER A 231 5.24 13.73 18.51
CA SER A 231 4.18 14.69 18.88
C SER A 231 2.78 14.38 18.33
N VAL A 232 2.62 13.42 17.42
CA VAL A 232 1.29 12.92 17.03
C VAL A 232 0.59 12.13 18.17
N MET A 233 1.28 11.83 19.26
CA MET A 233 0.66 11.28 20.48
C MET A 233 -0.02 12.34 21.35
N LYS A 234 0.37 13.60 21.26
CA LYS A 234 -0.11 14.67 22.16
C LYS A 234 -1.63 14.83 22.18
N PRO A 235 -2.36 14.77 21.04
CA PRO A 235 -3.82 14.84 21.06
C PRO A 235 -4.49 13.82 21.98
N PHE A 236 -3.91 12.62 22.14
CA PHE A 236 -4.43 11.61 23.07
C PHE A 236 -4.24 12.04 24.53
N THR A 237 -3.10 12.63 24.89
CA THR A 237 -2.87 13.15 26.25
C THR A 237 -3.85 14.28 26.57
N TYR A 238 -4.12 15.17 25.62
CA TYR A 238 -5.15 16.20 25.75
C TYR A 238 -6.56 15.60 25.87
N ALA A 239 -6.89 14.63 25.01
CA ALA A 239 -8.16 13.92 25.06
C ALA A 239 -8.40 13.24 26.43
N ILE A 240 -7.37 12.62 27.00
CA ILE A 240 -7.44 12.02 28.35
C ILE A 240 -7.71 13.07 29.40
N ALA A 241 -7.01 14.21 29.36
CA ALA A 241 -7.23 15.30 30.32
C ALA A 241 -8.66 15.87 30.23
N MET A 242 -9.19 16.01 29.03
CA MET A 242 -10.57 16.48 28.79
C MET A 242 -11.59 15.44 29.25
N ASP A 243 -11.43 14.19 28.85
CA ASP A 243 -12.39 13.11 29.14
C ASP A 243 -12.44 12.74 30.62
N THR A 244 -11.35 12.99 31.35
CA THR A 244 -11.30 12.84 32.83
C THR A 244 -11.69 14.12 33.57
N ASN A 245 -12.11 15.18 32.88
CA ASN A 245 -12.53 16.48 33.42
C ASN A 245 -11.44 17.18 34.26
N VAL A 246 -10.18 17.03 33.87
CA VAL A 246 -9.04 17.67 34.56
C VAL A 246 -8.26 18.63 33.65
N TYR A 247 -8.75 18.87 32.43
CA TYR A 247 -8.08 19.79 31.51
C TYR A 247 -8.11 21.23 32.05
N PRO A 248 -6.94 21.89 32.13
CA PRO A 248 -6.84 23.22 32.75
C PRO A 248 -7.22 24.36 31.79
N TYR A 249 -8.51 24.47 31.47
CA TYR A 249 -9.03 25.52 30.61
C TYR A 249 -8.58 26.91 31.08
N ASN A 250 -8.16 27.77 30.12
CA ASN A 250 -7.72 29.15 30.38
C ASN A 250 -6.50 29.28 31.32
N GLN A 251 -5.84 28.22 31.70
CA GLN A 251 -4.61 28.28 32.45
C GLN A 251 -3.39 28.36 31.54
N THR A 252 -2.30 28.85 32.09
CA THR A 252 -1.02 28.99 31.38
C THR A 252 0.08 28.22 32.07
N PHE A 253 1.10 27.90 31.31
CA PHE A 253 2.35 27.33 31.82
C PHE A 253 3.55 28.02 31.17
N GLN A 254 4.72 27.92 31.82
CA GLN A 254 5.98 28.38 31.23
C GLN A 254 6.55 27.28 30.34
N SER A 255 6.75 27.54 29.06
CA SER A 255 7.35 26.63 28.07
C SER A 255 8.87 26.46 28.28
N TYR A 256 9.60 26.04 27.26
CA TYR A 256 11.05 25.90 27.16
C TYR A 256 11.57 24.61 27.80
N GLN A 257 11.67 24.51 29.14
CA GLN A 257 12.27 23.36 29.83
C GLN A 257 11.47 22.96 31.07
N PHE A 258 11.27 21.65 31.26
CA PHE A 258 10.63 21.04 32.40
C PHE A 258 11.66 20.31 33.24
N TRP A 259 12.16 20.96 34.30
CA TRP A 259 13.04 20.41 35.30
C TRP A 259 12.19 19.89 36.43
N TYR A 260 12.43 18.65 36.93
CA TYR A 260 11.54 18.00 37.90
C TYR A 260 12.26 17.08 38.85
N ASN A 261 11.61 16.85 40.00
CA ASN A 261 11.90 15.78 40.94
C ASN A 261 10.71 14.81 40.99
N TYR A 262 10.98 13.59 41.38
CA TYR A 262 9.98 12.55 41.61
C TYR A 262 10.12 12.00 43.04
N ASP A 263 9.01 11.95 43.77
CA ASP A 263 8.91 11.33 45.07
C ASP A 263 8.35 9.90 44.91
N PRO A 264 9.15 8.85 45.15
CA PRO A 264 8.70 7.47 44.97
C PRO A 264 7.67 7.03 46.04
N ASN A 265 7.56 7.74 47.17
CA ASN A 265 6.59 7.40 48.21
C ASN A 265 5.18 7.86 47.87
N THR A 266 5.07 8.97 47.16
CA THR A 266 3.78 9.57 46.75
C THR A 266 3.52 9.43 45.25
N ALA A 267 4.48 8.90 44.49
CA ALA A 267 4.49 8.84 43.01
C ALA A 267 4.28 10.21 42.38
N LYS A 268 4.67 11.30 43.06
CA LYS A 268 4.45 12.67 42.61
C LYS A 268 5.64 13.21 41.82
N ILE A 269 5.38 13.69 40.63
CA ILE A 269 6.30 14.51 39.84
C ILE A 269 6.07 15.98 40.21
N SER A 270 7.13 16.71 40.47
CA SER A 270 7.04 18.12 40.84
C SER A 270 8.06 18.92 40.07
N ARG A 271 7.58 19.95 39.30
CA ARG A 271 8.45 20.85 38.58
C ARG A 271 9.32 21.66 39.55
N VAL A 272 10.57 21.87 39.16
CA VAL A 272 11.55 22.68 39.92
C VAL A 272 12.12 23.76 38.99
N ALA A 273 12.84 24.73 39.60
CA ALA A 273 13.45 25.82 38.83
C ALA A 273 14.47 25.30 37.83
N ILE A 274 14.56 25.97 36.66
CA ILE A 274 15.54 25.68 35.60
C ILE A 274 16.95 25.72 36.21
N GLY A 275 17.77 24.72 35.88
CA GLY A 275 19.13 24.58 36.39
C GLY A 275 19.23 23.91 37.77
N THR A 276 18.12 23.53 38.41
CA THR A 276 18.15 22.75 39.65
C THR A 276 18.74 21.37 39.37
N LYS A 277 19.76 20.98 40.14
CA LYS A 277 20.34 19.63 40.04
C LYS A 277 19.33 18.58 40.50
N THR A 278 18.87 17.72 39.59
CA THR A 278 17.97 16.60 39.86
C THR A 278 18.59 15.29 39.38
N PRO A 279 18.14 14.13 39.89
CA PRO A 279 18.59 12.84 39.36
C PRO A 279 17.99 12.50 37.98
N TYR A 280 17.04 13.30 37.49
CA TYR A 280 16.33 13.08 36.22
C TYR A 280 16.78 14.13 35.19
N PRO A 281 16.89 13.74 33.89
CA PRO A 281 17.13 14.70 32.82
C PRO A 281 15.92 15.64 32.68
N TYR A 282 16.16 16.90 32.37
CA TYR A 282 15.07 17.80 32.01
C TYR A 282 14.49 17.44 30.63
N ILE A 283 13.24 17.80 30.41
CA ILE A 283 12.55 17.66 29.13
C ILE A 283 12.40 19.07 28.55
N ALA A 284 12.78 19.25 27.28
CA ALA A 284 12.68 20.52 26.59
C ALA A 284 11.62 20.48 25.47
N ASP A 285 11.15 21.64 25.08
CA ASP A 285 10.42 21.81 23.83
C ASP A 285 11.35 21.52 22.65
N ALA A 286 10.80 21.13 21.52
CA ALA A 286 11.59 20.75 20.35
C ALA A 286 12.52 21.90 19.93
N LEU A 287 13.76 21.57 19.56
CA LEU A 287 14.79 22.53 19.18
C LEU A 287 15.12 23.58 20.26
N ASP A 288 14.83 23.28 21.52
CA ASP A 288 15.01 24.22 22.65
C ASP A 288 14.27 25.56 22.44
N GLU A 289 13.10 25.52 21.75
CA GLU A 289 12.27 26.71 21.53
C GLU A 289 11.66 27.21 22.86
N ASP A 290 11.67 28.53 23.05
CA ASP A 290 11.02 29.21 24.18
C ASP A 290 9.81 30.02 23.69
N PHE A 291 8.62 29.50 23.94
CA PHE A 291 7.35 30.17 23.61
C PHE A 291 6.91 31.13 24.73
N GLY A 292 7.69 31.27 25.81
CA GLY A 292 7.32 32.03 27.00
C GLY A 292 6.16 31.39 27.79
N THR A 293 5.33 32.25 28.38
CA THR A 293 4.12 31.82 29.08
C THR A 293 2.97 31.67 28.08
N ILE A 294 2.50 30.47 27.88
CA ILE A 294 1.44 30.14 26.90
C ILE A 294 0.31 29.35 27.56
N THR A 295 -0.87 29.37 26.93
CA THR A 295 -2.01 28.52 27.36
C THR A 295 -1.79 27.07 26.96
N PHE A 296 -2.53 26.14 27.56
CA PHE A 296 -2.47 24.73 27.15
C PHE A 296 -2.99 24.56 25.70
N ASP A 297 -3.96 25.34 25.26
CA ASP A 297 -4.46 25.34 23.86
C ASP A 297 -3.32 25.70 22.89
N GLN A 298 -2.60 26.78 23.15
CA GLN A 298 -1.39 27.14 22.41
C GLN A 298 -0.31 26.07 22.50
N GLY A 299 -0.21 25.37 23.63
CA GLY A 299 0.72 24.25 23.82
C GLY A 299 0.52 23.11 22.81
N LEU A 300 -0.71 22.80 22.43
CA LEU A 300 -0.98 21.82 21.36
C LEU A 300 -0.63 22.37 19.98
N ALA A 301 -1.02 23.62 19.69
CA ALA A 301 -0.76 24.29 18.42
C ALA A 301 0.75 24.43 18.14
N PHE A 302 1.54 24.83 19.14
CA PHE A 302 2.99 24.96 19.05
C PHE A 302 3.72 23.62 19.25
N SER A 303 2.98 22.59 19.63
CA SER A 303 3.56 21.25 19.88
C SER A 303 4.51 21.17 21.09
N SER A 304 4.20 21.90 22.18
CA SER A 304 5.03 21.91 23.39
C SER A 304 5.10 20.55 24.08
N ASN A 305 6.32 20.04 24.34
CA ASN A 305 6.57 18.86 25.18
C ASN A 305 6.35 19.23 26.67
N VAL A 306 6.73 20.45 27.03
CA VAL A 306 6.58 20.96 28.39
C VAL A 306 5.12 21.03 28.80
N GLY A 307 4.22 21.44 27.89
CA GLY A 307 2.77 21.40 28.14
C GLY A 307 2.25 19.99 28.46
N ILE A 308 2.76 18.97 27.77
CA ILE A 308 2.43 17.57 28.09
C ILE A 308 2.96 17.17 29.47
N CYS A 309 4.20 17.53 29.81
CA CYS A 309 4.77 17.27 31.13
C CYS A 309 3.95 17.90 32.24
N GLU A 310 3.47 19.14 32.05
CA GLU A 310 2.58 19.82 33.01
C GLU A 310 1.24 19.11 33.16
N LEU A 311 0.60 18.67 32.05
CA LEU A 311 -0.64 17.90 32.11
C LEU A 311 -0.46 16.61 32.91
N LEU A 312 0.59 15.84 32.63
CA LEU A 312 0.84 14.54 33.26
C LEU A 312 1.33 14.67 34.72
N ALA A 313 2.07 15.71 35.04
CA ALA A 313 2.60 15.91 36.39
C ALA A 313 1.54 16.47 37.37
N ASN A 314 0.61 17.31 36.91
CA ASN A 314 -0.26 18.10 37.78
C ASN A 314 -1.74 17.73 37.67
N TYR A 315 -2.21 17.15 36.54
CA TYR A 315 -3.63 17.00 36.27
C TYR A 315 -4.03 15.55 36.01
N VAL A 316 -3.34 14.83 35.11
CA VAL A 316 -3.72 13.48 34.71
C VAL A 316 -3.13 12.44 35.66
N ASN A 317 -3.96 11.57 36.21
CA ASN A 317 -3.50 10.48 37.08
C ASN A 317 -2.79 9.38 36.23
N TYR A 318 -1.66 8.89 36.75
CA TYR A 318 -0.84 7.85 36.10
C TYR A 318 -1.65 6.60 35.74
N SER A 319 -2.45 6.06 36.67
CA SER A 319 -3.26 4.86 36.37
C SER A 319 -4.28 5.11 35.30
N GLN A 320 -4.98 6.24 35.38
CA GLN A 320 -5.95 6.64 34.33
C GLN A 320 -5.27 6.79 32.97
N TYR A 321 -4.10 7.42 32.91
CA TYR A 321 -3.35 7.56 31.67
C TYR A 321 -3.03 6.20 31.06
N CYS A 322 -2.52 5.26 31.85
CA CYS A 322 -2.22 3.91 31.40
C CYS A 322 -3.46 3.14 30.89
N ASP A 323 -4.59 3.28 31.61
CA ASP A 323 -5.86 2.67 31.24
C ASP A 323 -6.39 3.23 29.90
N TYR A 324 -6.23 4.53 29.67
CA TYR A 324 -6.62 5.15 28.41
C TYR A 324 -5.74 4.74 27.23
N LEU A 325 -4.42 4.58 27.43
CA LEU A 325 -3.55 4.01 26.39
C LEU A 325 -4.06 2.64 25.93
N ASP A 326 -4.49 1.81 26.89
CA ASP A 326 -5.04 0.49 26.59
C ASP A 326 -6.43 0.59 25.91
N LYS A 327 -7.29 1.54 26.32
CA LYS A 327 -8.58 1.82 25.67
C LYS A 327 -8.42 2.30 24.21
N PHE A 328 -7.40 3.11 23.91
CA PHE A 328 -7.05 3.52 22.56
C PHE A 328 -6.46 2.40 21.72
N GLY A 329 -6.23 1.22 22.30
CA GLY A 329 -5.70 0.05 21.62
C GLY A 329 -4.21 0.10 21.31
N PHE A 330 -3.45 0.99 21.96
CA PHE A 330 -2.00 0.99 21.86
C PHE A 330 -1.40 -0.25 22.47
N PHE A 331 -0.26 -0.71 21.94
CA PHE A 331 0.48 -1.90 22.38
C PHE A 331 -0.31 -3.22 22.25
N GLN A 332 -1.38 -3.22 21.45
CA GLN A 332 -2.24 -4.36 21.19
C GLN A 332 -2.38 -4.60 19.68
N LYS A 333 -2.78 -5.81 19.29
CA LYS A 333 -3.11 -6.06 17.89
C LYS A 333 -4.39 -5.33 17.50
N VAL A 334 -4.34 -4.61 16.40
CA VAL A 334 -5.50 -3.94 15.77
C VAL A 334 -6.52 -4.96 15.24
N ASN A 335 -6.04 -6.20 14.96
CA ASN A 335 -6.84 -7.29 14.40
C ASN A 335 -7.43 -6.97 13.02
N THR A 336 -6.71 -6.20 12.21
CA THR A 336 -7.01 -6.04 10.78
C THR A 336 -6.91 -7.41 10.10
N PRO A 337 -7.96 -7.87 9.41
CA PRO A 337 -7.98 -9.21 8.84
C PRO A 337 -6.84 -9.44 7.86
N TYR A 338 -6.13 -10.56 8.03
CA TYR A 338 -5.03 -11.05 7.18
C TYR A 338 -3.80 -10.15 7.07
N VAL A 339 -3.72 -9.07 7.84
CA VAL A 339 -2.54 -8.21 7.91
C VAL A 339 -1.66 -8.64 9.08
N ALA A 340 -0.39 -8.90 8.80
CA ALA A 340 0.61 -9.15 9.85
C ALA A 340 0.82 -7.89 10.69
N GLN A 341 0.98 -8.04 12.01
CA GLN A 341 1.02 -6.91 12.94
C GLN A 341 1.97 -7.13 14.10
N SER A 342 2.71 -6.07 14.45
CA SER A 342 3.49 -5.99 15.69
C SER A 342 2.69 -5.32 16.81
N LEU A 343 3.12 -5.52 18.07
CA LEU A 343 2.44 -4.99 19.24
C LEU A 343 2.96 -3.61 19.67
N GLY A 344 4.25 -3.34 19.43
CA GLY A 344 4.93 -2.21 20.05
C GLY A 344 5.38 -2.51 21.49
N VAL A 345 5.92 -1.50 22.15
CA VAL A 345 6.45 -1.60 23.51
C VAL A 345 5.90 -0.47 24.37
N LYS A 346 5.20 -0.80 25.45
CA LYS A 346 4.72 0.15 26.48
C LYS A 346 5.84 0.36 27.51
N ASN A 347 6.40 1.54 27.55
CA ASN A 347 7.45 1.90 28.49
C ASN A 347 7.02 3.15 29.27
N VAL A 348 6.49 2.94 30.47
CA VAL A 348 5.95 3.98 31.36
C VAL A 348 6.42 3.77 32.83
N GLY A 349 7.37 2.88 33.04
CA GLY A 349 7.77 2.47 34.40
C GLY A 349 8.62 3.48 35.14
N LEU A 350 9.37 4.32 34.45
CA LEU A 350 10.14 5.40 35.05
C LEU A 350 9.42 6.75 34.85
N PRO A 351 9.62 7.71 35.74
CA PRO A 351 9.02 9.05 35.62
C PRO A 351 9.32 9.72 34.29
N THR A 352 10.56 9.60 33.81
CA THR A 352 10.98 10.14 32.51
C THR A 352 10.22 9.45 31.35
N ASP A 353 10.12 8.12 31.39
CA ASP A 353 9.44 7.35 30.36
C ASP A 353 7.93 7.65 30.32
N TYR A 354 7.31 7.80 31.49
CA TYR A 354 5.91 8.21 31.61
C TYR A 354 5.66 9.57 30.97
N LEU A 355 6.47 10.58 31.33
CA LEU A 355 6.35 11.91 30.75
C LEU A 355 6.60 11.88 29.23
N SER A 356 7.62 11.13 28.80
CA SER A 356 8.02 11.03 27.38
C SER A 356 6.97 10.29 26.54
N THR A 357 6.32 9.26 27.08
CA THR A 357 5.22 8.56 26.39
C THR A 357 4.06 9.52 26.09
N GLY A 358 3.81 10.52 26.94
CA GLY A 358 2.78 11.53 26.71
C GLY A 358 2.95 12.36 25.45
N PHE A 359 4.18 12.58 25.01
CA PHE A 359 4.48 13.26 23.75
C PHE A 359 5.08 12.33 22.68
N GLY A 360 4.98 10.99 22.90
CA GLY A 360 5.25 9.97 21.89
C GLY A 360 6.70 9.50 21.80
N GLN A 361 7.48 9.62 22.87
CA GLN A 361 8.81 9.02 23.01
C GLN A 361 8.82 7.96 24.12
N ALA A 362 9.89 7.21 24.26
CA ALA A 362 10.08 6.09 25.18
C ALA A 362 9.23 4.84 24.88
N SER A 363 8.00 4.99 24.39
CA SER A 363 7.13 3.87 23.99
C SER A 363 7.01 3.78 22.47
N SER A 364 6.99 2.57 21.91
CA SER A 364 6.88 2.36 20.46
C SER A 364 5.54 1.72 20.08
N ILE A 365 4.98 2.14 18.95
CA ILE A 365 3.72 1.65 18.39
C ILE A 365 3.86 1.43 16.89
N THR A 366 2.87 0.79 16.25
CA THR A 366 2.77 0.76 14.79
C THR A 366 1.96 1.94 14.26
N VAL A 367 2.19 2.31 13.00
CA VAL A 367 1.36 3.28 12.28
C VAL A 367 -0.12 2.86 12.30
N LEU A 368 -0.38 1.57 12.15
CA LEU A 368 -1.75 1.03 12.13
C LEU A 368 -2.47 1.22 13.47
N GLN A 369 -1.78 1.04 14.61
CA GLN A 369 -2.33 1.32 15.94
C GLN A 369 -2.68 2.80 16.09
N LEU A 370 -1.77 3.68 15.66
CA LEU A 370 -1.98 5.12 15.72
C LEU A 370 -3.21 5.53 14.89
N CYS A 371 -3.32 5.03 13.66
CA CYS A 371 -4.46 5.31 12.78
C CYS A 371 -5.78 4.81 13.37
N GLN A 372 -5.82 3.60 13.93
CA GLN A 372 -7.01 3.11 14.63
C GLN A 372 -7.43 4.05 15.76
N ALA A 373 -6.48 4.43 16.63
CA ALA A 373 -6.75 5.31 17.76
C ALA A 373 -7.26 6.68 17.30
N TYR A 374 -6.67 7.26 16.26
CA TYR A 374 -7.10 8.55 15.70
C TYR A 374 -8.52 8.55 15.16
N THR A 375 -9.05 7.39 14.70
CA THR A 375 -10.47 7.35 14.32
C THR A 375 -11.38 7.76 15.47
N SER A 376 -11.03 7.49 16.73
CA SER A 376 -11.84 7.93 17.87
C SER A 376 -11.83 9.45 18.07
N ILE A 377 -10.72 10.12 17.79
CA ILE A 377 -10.67 11.57 17.82
C ILE A 377 -11.53 12.17 16.71
N PHE A 378 -11.44 11.64 15.48
CA PHE A 378 -12.10 12.20 14.30
C PHE A 378 -13.55 11.73 14.10
N ASN A 379 -14.04 10.72 14.84
CA ASN A 379 -15.35 10.09 14.69
C ASN A 379 -16.12 10.06 16.01
N ASP A 380 -16.28 11.24 16.61
CA ASP A 380 -17.12 11.46 17.80
C ASP A 380 -16.85 10.46 18.96
N GLY A 381 -15.61 10.15 19.22
CA GLY A 381 -15.20 9.20 20.26
C GLY A 381 -15.23 7.73 19.83
N THR A 382 -15.80 7.40 18.67
CA THR A 382 -15.93 6.00 18.19
C THR A 382 -14.68 5.53 17.47
N MET A 383 -14.02 4.50 18.02
CA MET A 383 -12.83 3.91 17.43
C MET A 383 -13.18 2.81 16.42
N MET A 384 -12.69 2.94 15.20
CA MET A 384 -12.96 2.04 14.08
C MET A 384 -11.77 1.13 13.79
N ARG A 385 -12.04 -0.14 13.51
CA ARG A 385 -11.01 -1.08 13.09
C ARG A 385 -10.63 -0.85 11.62
N PRO A 386 -9.36 -0.57 11.30
CA PRO A 386 -8.89 -0.53 9.92
C PRO A 386 -9.11 -1.86 9.20
N TYR A 387 -9.51 -1.82 7.93
CA TYR A 387 -9.60 -3.00 7.08
C TYR A 387 -9.23 -2.69 5.62
N VAL A 388 -8.59 -3.67 4.98
CA VAL A 388 -8.05 -3.55 3.60
C VAL A 388 -8.71 -4.52 2.61
N ILE A 389 -9.52 -5.47 3.09
CA ILE A 389 -10.24 -6.41 2.24
C ILE A 389 -11.71 -6.00 2.21
N ASP A 390 -12.23 -5.76 1.01
CA ASP A 390 -13.65 -5.53 0.77
C ASP A 390 -14.42 -6.85 0.74
N SER A 391 -13.99 -7.77 -0.11
CA SER A 391 -14.68 -9.04 -0.29
C SER A 391 -13.76 -10.16 -0.77
N ILE A 392 -14.22 -11.39 -0.55
CA ILE A 392 -13.67 -12.62 -1.11
C ILE A 392 -14.75 -13.18 -2.04
N VAL A 393 -14.37 -13.47 -3.27
CA VAL A 393 -15.25 -13.90 -4.34
C VAL A 393 -14.80 -15.27 -4.83
N ASP A 394 -15.72 -16.19 -5.02
CA ASP A 394 -15.48 -17.48 -5.67
C ASP A 394 -15.24 -17.22 -7.17
N SER A 395 -14.03 -17.51 -7.66
CA SER A 395 -13.65 -17.17 -9.03
C SER A 395 -14.31 -18.07 -10.09
N ASP A 396 -14.83 -19.23 -9.71
CA ASP A 396 -15.55 -20.10 -10.64
C ASP A 396 -17.00 -19.64 -10.87
N THR A 397 -17.63 -19.07 -9.83
CA THR A 397 -19.06 -18.69 -9.85
C THR A 397 -19.31 -17.18 -9.84
N GLY A 398 -18.31 -16.37 -9.49
CA GLY A 398 -18.46 -14.92 -9.28
C GLY A 398 -19.26 -14.56 -8.02
N GLN A 399 -19.61 -15.53 -7.16
CA GLN A 399 -20.38 -15.27 -5.96
C GLN A 399 -19.49 -14.75 -4.81
N THR A 400 -19.99 -13.76 -4.08
CA THR A 400 -19.31 -13.26 -2.88
C THR A 400 -19.37 -14.30 -1.77
N VAL A 401 -18.22 -14.87 -1.43
CA VAL A 401 -18.06 -15.81 -0.32
C VAL A 401 -18.08 -15.09 1.01
N LYS A 402 -17.45 -13.90 1.08
CA LYS A 402 -17.37 -13.09 2.30
C LYS A 402 -17.24 -11.61 1.95
N LYS A 403 -18.03 -10.78 2.62
CA LYS A 403 -17.95 -9.30 2.55
C LYS A 403 -17.53 -8.75 3.91
N TYR A 404 -16.54 -7.89 3.91
CA TYR A 404 -16.13 -7.17 5.12
C TYR A 404 -16.90 -5.86 5.24
N LYS A 405 -17.12 -5.41 6.48
CA LYS A 405 -17.88 -4.20 6.79
C LYS A 405 -17.17 -3.42 7.89
N LYS A 406 -17.52 -2.15 8.04
CA LYS A 406 -17.09 -1.33 9.15
C LYS A 406 -17.35 -2.01 10.49
N LYS A 407 -16.42 -1.86 11.41
CA LYS A 407 -16.51 -2.42 12.76
C LYS A 407 -15.97 -1.41 13.77
N ALA A 408 -16.85 -0.89 14.63
CA ALA A 408 -16.43 -0.18 15.82
C ALA A 408 -15.79 -1.16 16.82
N VAL A 409 -14.70 -0.75 17.44
CA VAL A 409 -13.92 -1.58 18.40
C VAL A 409 -13.83 -0.96 19.77
N GLY A 410 -14.39 0.21 19.96
CA GLY A 410 -14.47 0.87 21.27
C GLY A 410 -14.91 2.34 21.15
N THR A 411 -15.12 2.94 22.30
CA THR A 411 -15.34 4.38 22.47
C THR A 411 -14.43 4.86 23.60
N PRO A 412 -13.11 5.02 23.32
CA PRO A 412 -12.13 5.33 24.34
C PRO A 412 -12.37 6.69 25.02
N ILE A 413 -12.98 7.64 24.33
CA ILE A 413 -13.31 8.98 24.84
C ILE A 413 -14.76 9.34 24.46
N SER A 414 -15.33 10.32 25.15
CA SER A 414 -16.64 10.88 24.82
C SER A 414 -16.63 11.69 23.53
N SER A 415 -17.79 11.85 22.90
CA SER A 415 -17.94 12.73 21.73
C SER A 415 -17.59 14.18 22.06
N GLN A 416 -17.87 14.63 23.28
CA GLN A 416 -17.52 15.98 23.75
C GLN A 416 -16.01 16.17 23.76
N SER A 417 -15.26 15.25 24.41
CA SER A 417 -13.80 15.32 24.48
C SER A 417 -13.15 15.22 23.10
N ALA A 418 -13.71 14.39 22.21
CA ALA A 418 -13.26 14.30 20.82
C ALA A 418 -13.37 15.65 20.10
N LYS A 419 -14.53 16.35 20.22
CA LYS A 419 -14.75 17.67 19.61
C LYS A 419 -13.84 18.76 20.19
N GLU A 420 -13.62 18.74 21.49
CA GLU A 420 -12.70 19.69 22.13
C GLU A 420 -11.26 19.52 21.63
N VAL A 421 -10.79 18.27 21.48
CA VAL A 421 -9.48 18.02 20.87
C VAL A 421 -9.43 18.40 19.39
N GLN A 422 -10.50 18.14 18.63
CA GLN A 422 -10.61 18.59 17.24
C GLN A 422 -10.48 20.10 17.12
N GLU A 423 -11.14 20.86 18.00
CA GLU A 423 -11.02 22.32 18.03
C GLU A 423 -9.55 22.75 18.21
N LEU A 424 -8.83 22.17 19.16
CA LEU A 424 -7.41 22.49 19.34
C LEU A 424 -6.55 22.06 18.13
N MET A 425 -6.89 20.94 17.49
CA MET A 425 -6.17 20.47 16.31
C MET A 425 -6.40 21.34 15.08
N SER A 426 -7.51 22.08 14.99
CA SER A 426 -7.79 23.02 13.89
C SER A 426 -6.82 24.20 13.88
N HIS A 427 -6.28 24.58 15.03
CA HIS A 427 -5.34 25.69 15.22
C HIS A 427 -3.88 25.33 14.90
N VAL A 428 -3.56 24.06 14.65
CA VAL A 428 -2.18 23.63 14.34
C VAL A 428 -1.67 24.20 13.01
N THR A 429 -2.56 24.61 12.09
CA THR A 429 -2.20 25.24 10.82
C THR A 429 -2.23 26.78 10.85
N ASP A 430 -2.53 27.39 11.99
CA ASP A 430 -2.52 28.84 12.15
C ASP A 430 -1.11 29.43 11.98
N GLU A 431 -1.04 30.73 11.74
CA GLU A 431 0.23 31.43 11.61
C GLU A 431 1.07 31.28 12.90
N GLY A 432 2.32 30.87 12.73
CA GLY A 432 3.24 30.62 13.86
C GLY A 432 3.06 29.28 14.56
N ALA A 433 2.02 28.49 14.23
CA ALA A 433 1.84 27.16 14.77
C ALA A 433 2.70 26.11 14.05
N SER A 434 2.90 24.95 14.69
CA SER A 434 3.83 23.91 14.25
C SER A 434 3.53 23.28 12.88
N GLY A 435 2.26 23.36 12.44
CA GLY A 435 1.78 22.81 11.17
C GLY A 435 1.50 23.85 10.09
N HIS A 436 1.83 25.13 10.30
CA HIS A 436 1.48 26.21 9.37
C HIS A 436 1.86 25.92 7.91
N ARG A 437 3.02 25.31 7.64
CA ARG A 437 3.47 24.95 6.28
C ARG A 437 2.55 23.95 5.55
N PHE A 438 1.73 23.21 6.29
CA PHE A 438 0.75 22.26 5.72
C PHE A 438 -0.60 22.89 5.44
N LYS A 439 -0.79 24.18 5.76
CA LYS A 439 -2.02 24.90 5.46
C LYS A 439 -2.37 24.78 3.98
N MET A 440 -3.65 24.53 3.69
CA MET A 440 -4.18 24.37 2.34
C MET A 440 -5.28 25.40 2.11
N ASP A 441 -5.23 26.09 0.97
CA ASP A 441 -6.23 27.10 0.64
C ASP A 441 -7.59 26.44 0.43
N GLY A 442 -8.60 26.96 1.12
CA GLY A 442 -9.98 26.50 1.04
C GLY A 442 -10.26 25.12 1.65
N ILE A 443 -9.30 24.54 2.39
CA ILE A 443 -9.44 23.25 3.08
C ILE A 443 -8.98 23.41 4.52
N ASP A 444 -9.92 23.31 5.45
CA ASP A 444 -9.61 23.33 6.88
C ASP A 444 -9.28 21.92 7.35
N LEU A 445 -8.15 21.79 8.02
CA LEU A 445 -7.59 20.52 8.49
C LEU A 445 -7.64 20.41 10.01
N LEU A 446 -8.03 19.26 10.51
CA LEU A 446 -7.67 18.81 11.86
C LEU A 446 -6.31 18.12 11.76
N MET A 447 -5.25 18.70 12.33
CA MET A 447 -3.94 18.11 12.12
C MET A 447 -3.04 18.13 13.34
N LYS A 448 -2.00 17.28 13.29
CA LYS A 448 -0.86 17.30 14.20
C LYS A 448 0.41 16.88 13.48
N THR A 449 1.46 17.65 13.64
CA THR A 449 2.82 17.30 13.20
C THR A 449 3.49 16.39 14.23
N GLY A 450 4.34 15.50 13.75
CA GLY A 450 5.19 14.62 14.56
C GLY A 450 6.66 14.81 14.20
N THR A 451 7.48 14.87 15.23
CA THR A 451 8.93 14.75 15.11
C THR A 451 9.38 13.85 16.25
N ALA A 452 10.16 12.82 15.95
CA ALA A 452 10.66 11.90 16.94
C ALA A 452 12.13 11.56 16.67
N GLN A 453 12.90 11.41 17.71
CA GLN A 453 14.23 10.81 17.64
C GLN A 453 14.10 9.30 17.39
N ILE A 454 15.09 8.70 16.78
CA ILE A 454 15.14 7.26 16.49
C ILE A 454 16.19 6.64 17.39
N TYR A 455 15.80 5.69 18.24
CA TYR A 455 16.76 4.94 19.03
C TYR A 455 17.55 3.98 18.13
N ASN A 456 18.87 4.13 18.15
CA ASN A 456 19.78 3.31 17.35
C ASN A 456 20.42 2.25 18.26
N GLU A 457 19.97 1.02 18.15
CA GLU A 457 20.44 -0.11 18.97
C GLU A 457 21.95 -0.33 18.87
N ASN A 458 22.54 -0.11 17.69
CA ASN A 458 23.99 -0.26 17.47
C ASN A 458 24.80 0.81 18.21
N LEU A 459 24.24 2.00 18.39
CA LEU A 459 24.87 3.10 19.11
C LEU A 459 24.52 3.10 20.59
N GLY A 460 23.50 2.36 21.03
CA GLY A 460 22.95 2.37 22.38
C GLY A 460 22.41 3.74 22.82
N LYS A 461 22.01 4.59 21.87
CA LYS A 461 21.48 5.95 22.07
C LYS A 461 20.62 6.39 20.90
N TYR A 462 19.96 7.52 21.02
CA TYR A 462 19.26 8.14 19.90
C TYR A 462 20.23 8.50 18.77
N ASP A 463 19.79 8.27 17.52
CA ASP A 463 20.54 8.60 16.32
C ASP A 463 20.70 10.12 16.25
N PRO A 464 21.93 10.64 16.11
CA PRO A 464 22.16 12.09 16.09
C PRO A 464 21.70 12.74 14.78
N ASP A 465 21.61 11.98 13.70
CA ASP A 465 21.42 12.53 12.36
C ASP A 465 19.99 12.28 11.84
N TYR A 466 19.41 11.10 12.13
CA TYR A 466 18.13 10.69 11.56
C TYR A 466 16.99 10.87 12.54
N HIS A 467 15.88 11.38 12.01
CA HIS A 467 14.65 11.61 12.76
C HIS A 467 13.45 11.11 11.97
N THR A 468 12.41 10.72 12.67
CA THR A 468 11.09 10.49 12.10
C THR A 468 10.34 11.81 12.04
N SER A 469 9.93 12.23 10.85
CA SER A 469 9.03 13.36 10.65
C SER A 469 7.70 12.85 10.13
N SER A 470 6.58 13.34 10.66
CA SER A 470 5.26 12.86 10.24
C SER A 470 4.17 13.93 10.36
N VAL A 471 3.06 13.68 9.72
CA VAL A 471 1.84 14.48 9.84
C VAL A 471 0.61 13.58 9.80
N MET A 472 -0.24 13.72 10.82
CA MET A 472 -1.59 13.16 10.87
C MET A 472 -2.57 14.30 10.61
N ALA A 473 -3.47 14.11 9.65
CA ALA A 473 -4.55 15.08 9.45
C ALA A 473 -5.84 14.41 8.99
N ALA A 474 -6.96 15.03 9.34
CA ALA A 474 -8.28 14.67 8.83
C ALA A 474 -8.95 15.90 8.21
N ALA A 475 -9.81 15.66 7.25
CA ALA A 475 -10.51 16.70 6.51
C ALA A 475 -11.91 16.25 6.04
N PRO A 476 -12.84 17.20 5.82
CA PRO A 476 -12.79 18.61 6.27
C PRO A 476 -12.88 18.73 7.81
N ALA A 477 -12.34 19.79 8.40
CA ALA A 477 -12.25 19.92 9.86
C ALA A 477 -13.60 19.85 10.58
N ASN A 478 -14.66 20.40 9.99
CA ASN A 478 -16.01 20.45 10.58
C ASN A 478 -16.79 19.13 10.49
N ASP A 479 -16.38 18.21 9.62
CA ASP A 479 -17.02 16.88 9.43
C ASP A 479 -16.00 15.91 8.81
N PRO A 480 -15.05 15.38 9.60
CA PRO A 480 -13.94 14.59 9.09
C PRO A 480 -14.41 13.34 8.35
N LYS A 481 -14.16 13.26 7.06
CA LYS A 481 -14.52 12.10 6.22
C LYS A 481 -13.34 11.17 6.00
N VAL A 482 -12.16 11.76 5.81
CA VAL A 482 -10.92 11.04 5.52
C VAL A 482 -9.81 11.51 6.42
N MET A 483 -8.88 10.61 6.66
CA MET A 483 -7.64 10.93 7.36
C MET A 483 -6.44 10.41 6.57
N VAL A 484 -5.35 11.17 6.63
CA VAL A 484 -4.07 10.87 6.01
C VAL A 484 -3.00 10.87 7.08
N TYR A 485 -2.24 9.79 7.19
CA TYR A 485 -1.02 9.76 7.99
C TYR A 485 0.17 9.52 7.07
N TYR A 486 1.02 10.53 6.98
CA TYR A 486 2.22 10.55 6.15
C TYR A 486 3.45 10.71 7.03
N GLY A 487 4.52 9.97 6.74
CA GLY A 487 5.77 10.06 7.50
C GLY A 487 6.99 9.67 6.68
N LEU A 488 8.15 10.13 7.15
CA LEU A 488 9.45 9.83 6.57
C LEU A 488 10.54 9.78 7.66
N VAL A 489 11.62 9.07 7.35
CA VAL A 489 12.86 9.05 8.13
C VAL A 489 13.96 9.70 7.32
N SER A 490 14.41 10.86 7.75
CA SER A 490 15.47 11.62 7.07
C SER A 490 16.34 12.41 8.05
N THR A 491 17.36 13.06 7.53
CA THR A 491 18.19 14.02 8.29
C THR A 491 17.55 15.41 8.36
N ASN A 492 16.48 15.64 7.59
CA ASN A 492 15.81 16.93 7.50
C ASN A 492 14.61 17.00 8.44
N ILE A 493 14.76 17.66 9.59
CA ILE A 493 13.75 17.73 10.63
C ILE A 493 12.69 18.80 10.35
N THR A 494 13.11 19.96 9.85
CA THR A 494 12.28 21.17 9.87
C THR A 494 11.81 21.66 8.52
N SER A 495 12.53 21.32 7.45
CA SER A 495 12.33 21.90 6.12
C SER A 495 11.95 20.88 5.04
N TYR A 496 11.56 19.64 5.41
CA TYR A 496 11.03 18.70 4.43
C TYR A 496 9.74 19.24 3.77
N SER A 497 9.54 18.90 2.51
CA SER A 497 8.46 19.43 1.70
C SER A 497 7.08 19.03 2.24
N ALA A 498 6.13 19.98 2.31
CA ALA A 498 4.73 19.72 2.60
C ALA A 498 3.93 19.30 1.36
N GLU A 499 4.47 19.51 0.16
CA GLU A 499 3.73 19.29 -1.10
C GLU A 499 3.30 17.83 -1.33
N PRO A 500 4.09 16.79 -1.01
CA PRO A 500 3.63 15.41 -1.11
C PRO A 500 2.36 15.16 -0.29
N PHE A 501 2.34 15.60 0.97
CA PHE A 501 1.16 15.49 1.82
C PHE A 501 -0.03 16.28 1.26
N LYS A 502 0.17 17.54 0.85
CA LYS A 502 -0.89 18.39 0.31
C LYS A 502 -1.50 17.78 -0.96
N LYS A 503 -0.67 17.22 -1.84
CA LYS A 503 -1.15 16.54 -3.05
C LYS A 503 -1.99 15.30 -2.70
N ILE A 504 -1.51 14.46 -1.78
CA ILE A 504 -2.26 13.28 -1.31
C ILE A 504 -3.59 13.70 -0.70
N MET A 505 -3.61 14.69 0.19
CA MET A 505 -4.84 15.16 0.83
C MET A 505 -5.82 15.74 -0.18
N ARG A 506 -5.36 16.54 -1.14
CA ARG A 506 -6.18 17.13 -2.20
C ARG A 506 -6.83 16.04 -3.05
N ASP A 507 -6.05 15.08 -3.53
CA ASP A 507 -6.56 13.98 -4.37
C ASP A 507 -7.52 13.07 -3.56
N THR A 508 -7.27 12.88 -2.26
CA THR A 508 -8.18 12.16 -1.36
C THR A 508 -9.54 12.85 -1.26
N LEU A 509 -9.55 14.15 -0.99
CA LEU A 509 -10.79 14.92 -0.87
C LEU A 509 -11.56 14.99 -2.18
N GLN A 510 -10.85 15.11 -3.30
CA GLN A 510 -11.43 15.07 -4.64
C GLN A 510 -12.14 13.73 -4.90
N THR A 511 -11.52 12.61 -4.52
CA THR A 511 -12.14 11.26 -4.62
C THR A 511 -13.44 11.17 -3.82
N TYR A 512 -13.55 11.91 -2.71
CA TYR A 512 -14.75 11.96 -1.85
C TYR A 512 -15.75 13.07 -2.22
N GLY A 513 -15.51 13.81 -3.30
CA GLY A 513 -16.39 14.88 -3.74
C GLY A 513 -16.48 16.05 -2.75
N VAL A 514 -15.47 16.21 -1.89
CA VAL A 514 -15.36 17.35 -0.98
C VAL A 514 -14.72 18.51 -1.75
N SER A 515 -15.53 19.49 -2.13
CA SER A 515 -15.04 20.72 -2.76
C SER A 515 -14.45 21.68 -1.72
N SER A 516 -13.31 22.30 -2.04
CA SER A 516 -12.86 23.49 -1.34
C SER A 516 -13.89 24.61 -1.47
N THR A 517 -14.19 25.33 -0.39
CA THR A 517 -14.99 26.56 -0.46
C THR A 517 -14.13 27.62 -1.17
N PRO A 518 -14.61 28.25 -2.25
CA PRO A 518 -13.78 29.22 -2.96
C PRO A 518 -13.59 30.48 -2.09
N THR A 519 -12.40 30.66 -1.57
CA THR A 519 -11.93 32.01 -1.21
C THR A 519 -11.30 32.60 -2.46
N THR A 520 -11.95 33.61 -2.98
CA THR A 520 -11.57 34.53 -4.08
C THR A 520 -10.16 34.35 -4.68
N GLN A 521 -10.19 34.01 -6.00
CA GLN A 521 -9.12 34.17 -7.01
C GLN A 521 -7.97 33.14 -7.02
N THR A 522 -8.23 32.04 -7.67
CA THR A 522 -7.56 31.57 -8.91
C THR A 522 -8.39 30.39 -9.45
N GLU A 523 -8.67 30.41 -10.75
CA GLU A 523 -9.52 29.45 -11.45
C GLU A 523 -8.87 28.04 -11.47
N ASP A 524 -9.14 27.24 -10.44
CA ASP A 524 -9.23 25.79 -10.53
C ASP A 524 -10.63 25.43 -10.01
N THR A 525 -11.59 25.46 -10.92
CA THR A 525 -12.96 25.02 -10.69
C THR A 525 -12.95 23.52 -10.48
N TYR A 526 -12.93 23.05 -9.24
CA TYR A 526 -13.20 21.66 -8.92
C TYR A 526 -14.66 21.35 -9.25
N GLU A 527 -14.92 20.71 -10.37
CA GLU A 527 -16.26 20.20 -10.67
C GLU A 527 -16.66 19.17 -9.61
N LYS A 528 -17.83 19.32 -9.04
CA LYS A 528 -18.42 18.34 -8.12
C LYS A 528 -18.59 17.02 -8.90
N TRP A 529 -17.97 15.95 -8.39
CA TRP A 529 -18.11 14.64 -9.01
C TRP A 529 -19.52 14.10 -8.77
N GLU A 530 -20.15 13.65 -9.85
CA GLU A 530 -21.42 12.96 -9.82
C GLU A 530 -21.17 11.45 -9.83
N SER A 531 -21.92 10.73 -9.00
CA SER A 531 -21.83 9.27 -8.93
C SER A 531 -22.96 8.61 -9.69
N TYR A 532 -22.67 7.56 -10.44
CA TYR A 532 -23.62 6.81 -11.26
C TYR A 532 -23.46 5.30 -11.02
N SER A 533 -24.53 4.54 -11.27
CA SER A 533 -24.43 3.09 -11.38
C SER A 533 -23.99 2.71 -12.78
N MET A 534 -22.94 1.90 -12.92
CA MET A 534 -22.44 1.43 -14.20
C MET A 534 -23.50 0.57 -14.90
N PRO A 535 -23.94 0.92 -16.13
CA PRO A 535 -24.90 0.10 -16.85
C PRO A 535 -24.26 -1.20 -17.39
N SER A 536 -25.07 -2.20 -17.66
CA SER A 536 -24.63 -3.38 -18.42
C SER A 536 -24.51 -3.00 -19.90
N LEU A 537 -23.27 -3.05 -20.44
CA LEU A 537 -22.96 -2.74 -21.83
C LEU A 537 -22.60 -3.99 -22.63
N VAL A 538 -22.22 -5.10 -21.98
CA VAL A 538 -21.87 -6.36 -22.64
C VAL A 538 -23.08 -6.94 -23.36
N ASN A 539 -22.87 -7.45 -24.56
CA ASN A 539 -23.87 -7.94 -25.53
C ASN A 539 -24.74 -6.84 -26.17
N HIS A 540 -24.37 -5.57 -26.01
CA HIS A 540 -25.01 -4.45 -26.69
C HIS A 540 -24.11 -3.87 -27.79
N THR A 541 -24.67 -3.03 -28.66
CA THR A 541 -23.89 -2.33 -29.69
C THR A 541 -23.05 -1.19 -29.10
N ILE A 542 -22.01 -0.79 -29.82
CA ILE A 542 -21.18 0.36 -29.42
C ILE A 542 -22.03 1.65 -29.37
N ASP A 543 -22.97 1.84 -30.30
CA ASP A 543 -23.87 3.01 -30.28
C ASP A 543 -24.71 3.05 -29.00
N TYR A 544 -25.22 1.90 -28.55
CA TYR A 544 -25.93 1.81 -27.28
C TYR A 544 -25.02 2.18 -26.10
N ALA A 545 -23.76 1.70 -26.10
CA ALA A 545 -22.80 2.00 -25.05
C ALA A 545 -22.48 3.49 -24.99
N HIS A 546 -22.24 4.13 -26.14
CA HIS A 546 -22.05 5.57 -26.26
C HIS A 546 -23.24 6.36 -25.72
N GLU A 547 -24.47 6.00 -26.12
CA GLU A 547 -25.68 6.68 -25.64
C GLU A 547 -25.86 6.56 -24.12
N LYS A 548 -25.53 5.41 -23.52
CA LYS A 548 -25.60 5.22 -22.06
C LYS A 548 -24.53 6.00 -21.27
N MET A 549 -23.39 6.31 -21.89
CA MET A 549 -22.28 7.01 -21.23
C MET A 549 -22.23 8.52 -21.55
N LYS A 550 -22.96 8.99 -22.55
CA LYS A 550 -22.92 10.34 -23.13
C LYS A 550 -22.98 11.49 -22.12
N ASP A 551 -23.86 11.39 -21.13
CA ASP A 551 -24.12 12.48 -20.17
C ASP A 551 -23.42 12.26 -18.79
N LYS A 552 -22.50 11.30 -18.70
CA LYS A 552 -21.89 10.91 -17.41
C LYS A 552 -20.53 11.56 -17.15
N LYS A 553 -20.04 12.41 -18.05
CA LYS A 553 -18.73 13.10 -17.91
C LYS A 553 -17.57 12.14 -17.57
N VAL A 554 -17.58 10.94 -18.13
CA VAL A 554 -16.54 9.92 -17.97
C VAL A 554 -15.62 9.87 -19.18
N HIS A 555 -14.41 9.34 -19.01
CA HIS A 555 -13.52 8.99 -20.10
C HIS A 555 -13.93 7.63 -20.66
N PHE A 556 -14.57 7.59 -21.83
CA PHE A 556 -15.09 6.36 -22.42
C PHE A 556 -14.16 5.85 -23.53
N GLU A 557 -13.53 4.70 -23.28
CA GLU A 557 -12.51 4.09 -24.14
C GLU A 557 -13.07 2.83 -24.83
N VAL A 558 -13.06 2.85 -26.16
CA VAL A 558 -13.48 1.69 -26.97
C VAL A 558 -12.25 0.97 -27.50
N ILE A 559 -12.11 -0.31 -27.17
CA ILE A 559 -10.99 -1.16 -27.56
C ILE A 559 -11.46 -2.13 -28.65
N GLY A 560 -10.80 -2.10 -29.79
CA GLY A 560 -11.08 -2.95 -30.95
C GLY A 560 -11.99 -2.30 -31.97
N ASP A 561 -12.12 -2.94 -33.16
CA ASP A 561 -12.82 -2.46 -34.36
C ASP A 561 -14.19 -3.12 -34.60
N GLY A 562 -14.73 -3.79 -33.57
CA GLY A 562 -16.02 -4.48 -33.66
C GLY A 562 -17.22 -3.57 -33.42
N THR A 563 -18.42 -4.11 -33.61
CA THR A 563 -19.69 -3.38 -33.47
C THR A 563 -20.46 -3.70 -32.19
N SER A 564 -20.06 -4.75 -31.46
CA SER A 564 -20.72 -5.21 -30.25
C SER A 564 -19.72 -5.33 -29.09
N VAL A 565 -20.13 -4.97 -27.90
CA VAL A 565 -19.33 -5.05 -26.68
C VAL A 565 -19.28 -6.50 -26.19
N VAL A 566 -18.08 -7.03 -25.99
CA VAL A 566 -17.84 -8.38 -25.43
C VAL A 566 -17.19 -8.33 -24.04
N GLY A 567 -16.69 -7.20 -23.60
CA GLY A 567 -16.14 -6.97 -22.28
C GLY A 567 -16.31 -5.51 -21.86
N GLN A 568 -16.45 -5.25 -20.59
CA GLN A 568 -16.51 -3.90 -20.03
C GLN A 568 -15.75 -3.81 -18.71
N TYR A 569 -15.32 -2.62 -18.37
CA TYR A 569 -14.80 -2.26 -17.06
C TYR A 569 -15.20 -0.80 -16.74
N PRO A 570 -15.70 -0.50 -15.52
CA PRO A 570 -16.06 -1.43 -14.44
C PRO A 570 -17.23 -2.36 -14.80
N ASP A 571 -17.45 -3.39 -13.97
CA ASP A 571 -18.60 -4.28 -14.11
C ASP A 571 -19.92 -3.55 -13.92
N ALA A 572 -20.99 -4.11 -14.46
CA ALA A 572 -22.33 -3.56 -14.31
C ALA A 572 -22.71 -3.45 -12.81
N ASN A 573 -23.46 -2.40 -12.47
CA ASN A 573 -23.92 -2.07 -11.12
C ASN A 573 -22.84 -1.62 -10.12
N ILE A 574 -21.59 -1.48 -10.53
CA ILE A 574 -20.55 -0.81 -9.75
C ILE A 574 -20.79 0.71 -9.80
N THR A 575 -20.54 1.38 -8.70
CA THR A 575 -20.58 2.85 -8.65
C THR A 575 -19.38 3.42 -9.41
N ILE A 576 -19.64 4.29 -10.38
CA ILE A 576 -18.65 5.08 -11.13
C ILE A 576 -18.86 6.56 -10.85
N ASN A 577 -17.81 7.35 -10.93
CA ASN A 577 -17.86 8.80 -10.76
C ASN A 577 -17.58 9.52 -12.10
N SER A 578 -18.02 10.77 -12.21
CA SER A 578 -17.53 11.63 -13.29
C SER A 578 -15.99 11.68 -13.25
N ASN A 579 -15.35 11.73 -14.42
CA ASN A 579 -13.91 11.58 -14.66
C ASN A 579 -13.33 10.15 -14.52
N ASP A 580 -14.11 9.15 -14.11
CA ASP A 580 -13.66 7.76 -14.21
C ASP A 580 -13.41 7.35 -15.66
N ARG A 581 -12.42 6.47 -15.87
CA ARG A 581 -12.18 5.88 -17.18
C ARG A 581 -12.93 4.55 -17.30
N ILE A 582 -13.76 4.47 -18.34
CA ILE A 582 -14.61 3.32 -18.64
C ILE A 582 -14.09 2.66 -19.90
N PHE A 583 -13.88 1.36 -19.85
CA PHE A 583 -13.39 0.59 -20.99
C PHE A 583 -14.47 -0.36 -21.50
N VAL A 584 -14.56 -0.49 -22.82
CA VAL A 584 -15.32 -1.55 -23.46
C VAL A 584 -14.44 -2.23 -24.53
N LEU A 585 -14.43 -3.56 -24.50
CA LEU A 585 -13.80 -4.38 -25.53
C LEU A 585 -14.87 -4.81 -26.53
N THR A 586 -14.57 -4.66 -27.82
CA THR A 586 -15.47 -5.07 -28.89
C THR A 586 -15.17 -6.45 -29.44
N ASN A 587 -16.12 -7.02 -30.18
CA ASN A 587 -15.98 -8.31 -30.87
C ASN A 587 -15.09 -8.26 -32.14
N GLY A 588 -14.40 -7.16 -32.38
CA GLY A 588 -13.46 -7.02 -33.49
C GLY A 588 -12.17 -7.80 -33.28
N SER A 589 -11.49 -8.08 -34.39
CA SER A 589 -10.24 -8.83 -34.40
C SER A 589 -8.98 -7.95 -34.35
N LYS A 590 -9.14 -6.65 -34.59
CA LYS A 590 -8.05 -5.69 -34.69
C LYS A 590 -8.07 -4.74 -33.49
N ILE A 591 -6.99 -4.72 -32.75
CA ILE A 591 -6.79 -3.76 -31.64
C ILE A 591 -5.75 -2.73 -32.11
N THR A 592 -6.04 -1.46 -31.94
CA THR A 592 -5.12 -0.35 -32.19
C THR A 592 -4.66 0.26 -30.88
N MET A 593 -3.44 0.79 -30.89
CA MET A 593 -2.84 1.49 -29.76
C MET A 593 -3.67 2.73 -29.41
N PRO A 594 -4.23 2.85 -28.20
CA PRO A 594 -4.90 4.06 -27.77
C PRO A 594 -3.89 5.16 -27.42
N ASN A 595 -4.36 6.39 -27.28
CA ASN A 595 -3.58 7.44 -26.64
C ASN A 595 -3.68 7.23 -25.13
N MET A 596 -2.59 6.77 -24.52
CA MET A 596 -2.55 6.48 -23.09
C MET A 596 -2.15 7.69 -22.23
N THR A 597 -1.90 8.85 -22.82
CA THR A 597 -1.56 10.06 -22.05
C THR A 597 -2.64 10.35 -21.01
N GLY A 598 -2.22 10.54 -19.76
CA GLY A 598 -3.12 10.75 -18.62
C GLY A 598 -3.73 9.46 -18.03
N TRP A 599 -3.43 8.27 -18.59
CA TRP A 599 -3.84 7.00 -17.98
C TRP A 599 -3.08 6.73 -16.69
N THR A 600 -3.75 6.11 -15.75
CA THR A 600 -3.16 5.60 -14.51
C THR A 600 -2.66 4.16 -14.69
N ARG A 601 -1.90 3.63 -13.73
CA ARG A 601 -1.54 2.19 -13.72
C ARG A 601 -2.77 1.29 -13.71
N LYS A 602 -3.86 1.70 -13.06
CA LYS A 602 -5.15 1.02 -13.10
C LYS A 602 -5.65 0.88 -14.54
N ASP A 603 -5.66 1.99 -15.28
CA ASP A 603 -6.16 2.01 -16.66
C ASP A 603 -5.34 1.07 -17.57
N ILE A 604 -4.01 1.07 -17.41
CA ILE A 604 -3.10 0.15 -18.08
C ILE A 604 -3.41 -1.32 -17.72
N THR A 605 -3.66 -1.59 -16.44
CA THR A 605 -4.00 -2.94 -15.97
C THR A 605 -5.33 -3.41 -16.55
N VAL A 606 -6.34 -2.54 -16.57
CA VAL A 606 -7.65 -2.84 -17.20
C VAL A 606 -7.51 -3.12 -18.68
N PHE A 607 -6.72 -2.32 -19.40
CA PHE A 607 -6.44 -2.57 -20.82
C PHE A 607 -5.81 -3.95 -21.02
N TRP A 608 -4.82 -4.32 -20.20
CA TRP A 608 -4.22 -5.66 -20.24
C TRP A 608 -5.24 -6.76 -19.93
N GLN A 609 -6.07 -6.59 -18.90
CA GLN A 609 -7.09 -7.59 -18.52
C GLN A 609 -8.07 -7.86 -19.65
N LEU A 610 -8.52 -6.81 -20.35
CA LEU A 610 -9.46 -6.93 -21.44
C LEU A 610 -8.82 -7.49 -22.73
N THR A 611 -7.55 -7.17 -22.99
CA THR A 611 -6.91 -7.46 -24.30
C THR A 611 -5.86 -8.57 -24.24
N GLY A 612 -5.31 -8.87 -23.07
CA GLY A 612 -4.12 -9.71 -22.93
C GLY A 612 -2.81 -9.08 -23.42
N ILE A 613 -2.83 -7.80 -23.84
CA ILE A 613 -1.66 -7.10 -24.39
C ILE A 613 -0.89 -6.45 -23.24
N GLY A 614 0.32 -6.96 -22.96
CA GLY A 614 1.16 -6.48 -21.87
C GLY A 614 1.83 -5.13 -22.18
N ILE A 615 1.86 -4.25 -21.17
CA ILE A 615 2.50 -2.94 -21.22
C ILE A 615 3.52 -2.86 -20.09
N LYS A 616 4.76 -2.48 -20.44
CA LYS A 616 5.78 -2.20 -19.44
C LYS A 616 5.67 -0.75 -18.98
N THR A 617 5.59 -0.54 -17.69
CA THR A 617 5.49 0.79 -17.10
C THR A 617 6.80 1.19 -16.42
N SER A 618 7.17 2.48 -16.51
CA SER A 618 8.24 3.09 -15.73
C SER A 618 7.74 4.39 -15.10
N GLY A 619 8.22 4.72 -13.90
CA GLY A 619 7.76 5.90 -13.15
C GLY A 619 6.44 5.70 -12.41
N TYR A 620 5.85 6.78 -11.89
CA TYR A 620 4.64 6.81 -11.08
C TYR A 620 3.73 7.96 -11.53
N GLY A 621 2.45 7.92 -11.15
CA GLY A 621 1.48 8.94 -11.51
C GLY A 621 0.70 8.58 -12.76
N LYS A 622 0.66 9.47 -13.74
CA LYS A 622 -0.08 9.31 -14.99
C LYS A 622 0.88 9.16 -16.18
N VAL A 623 0.45 8.44 -17.21
CA VAL A 623 1.24 8.29 -18.43
C VAL A 623 1.50 9.64 -19.09
N THR A 624 2.76 9.95 -19.32
CA THR A 624 3.23 11.15 -20.03
C THR A 624 3.76 10.82 -21.42
N SER A 625 4.21 9.58 -21.65
CA SER A 625 4.69 9.15 -22.95
C SER A 625 4.50 7.65 -23.20
N GLN A 626 4.40 7.28 -24.46
CA GLN A 626 4.31 5.90 -24.96
C GLN A 626 5.22 5.69 -26.16
N ASN A 627 5.82 4.50 -26.28
CA ASN A 627 6.75 4.19 -27.37
C ASN A 627 6.09 3.74 -28.68
N VAL A 628 4.80 3.40 -28.64
CA VAL A 628 4.01 3.00 -29.83
C VAL A 628 3.03 4.11 -30.12
N GLU A 629 3.00 4.59 -31.38
CA GLU A 629 2.09 5.67 -31.79
C GLU A 629 0.63 5.23 -31.74
N GLU A 630 -0.25 6.17 -31.35
CA GLU A 630 -1.71 6.00 -31.41
C GLU A 630 -2.17 5.53 -32.80
N GLY A 631 -3.15 4.63 -32.85
CA GLY A 631 -3.69 4.06 -34.08
C GLY A 631 -2.87 2.92 -34.68
N THR A 632 -1.66 2.66 -34.23
CA THR A 632 -0.85 1.52 -34.66
C THR A 632 -1.54 0.21 -34.28
N THR A 633 -1.64 -0.76 -35.18
CA THR A 633 -2.18 -2.09 -34.86
C THR A 633 -1.25 -2.83 -33.91
N ILE A 634 -1.78 -3.27 -32.81
CA ILE A 634 -1.03 -3.95 -31.73
C ILE A 634 -1.56 -5.36 -31.46
N SER A 635 -0.72 -6.20 -30.89
CA SER A 635 -1.02 -7.58 -30.51
C SER A 635 -0.27 -7.95 -29.23
N THR A 636 -0.50 -9.15 -28.71
CA THR A 636 0.25 -9.69 -27.56
C THR A 636 1.76 -9.78 -27.77
N ASP A 637 2.24 -9.63 -29.00
CA ASP A 637 3.66 -9.64 -29.37
C ASP A 637 4.27 -8.23 -29.46
N THR A 638 3.44 -7.20 -29.44
CA THR A 638 3.90 -5.80 -29.49
C THR A 638 4.55 -5.42 -28.17
N LYS A 639 5.76 -4.88 -28.22
CA LYS A 639 6.46 -4.36 -27.02
C LYS A 639 5.99 -2.93 -26.79
N ILE A 640 5.13 -2.76 -25.82
CA ILE A 640 4.62 -1.45 -25.42
C ILE A 640 5.30 -1.05 -24.12
N GLU A 641 5.87 0.14 -24.11
CA GLU A 641 6.48 0.77 -22.92
C GLU A 641 5.87 2.16 -22.73
N VAL A 642 5.51 2.51 -21.50
CA VAL A 642 4.98 3.82 -21.13
C VAL A 642 5.74 4.39 -19.95
N THR A 643 5.92 5.72 -19.94
CA THR A 643 6.48 6.45 -18.81
C THR A 643 5.35 7.17 -18.08
N LEU A 644 5.37 7.09 -16.75
CA LEU A 644 4.43 7.77 -15.85
C LEU A 644 5.21 8.82 -15.03
N GLU A 645 4.58 9.99 -14.83
CA GLU A 645 5.07 11.11 -14.02
C GLU A 645 3.93 11.73 -13.21
#